data_70f933793b5fc8ef57feeee5890cde05
#
_entry.id   70f933793b5fc8ef57feeee5890cde05
#
_cell.length_a   1.000
_cell.length_b   1.000
_cell.length_c   1.000
_cell.angle_alpha   90.00
_cell.angle_beta   90.00
_cell.angle_gamma   90.00
#
_symmetry.space_group_name_H-M   'P 1'
#
loop_
_entity.id
_entity.type
_entity.pdbx_description
1 polymer ?
#
loop_
_entity_poly.entity_id
_entity_poly.type
_entity_poly.pdbx_seq_one_letter_code
_entity_poly.pdbx_strand_id
1 'polypeptide(L)'
;MDERTRADIERAEAALVEHYPRLVRLGYLVLPPSLGRHRRVLAAHGLVQRALPRPVRRRRRRGGLPAQRGPAPSGYDLVRLRTLRLALSYEALPARPLPLVPYVWGLRLFPRAGGADELALDRALSAVPAPVRAALGLWHLEGLDRDAARAVLVAAGVEDPDAAQRAATALDRATGAGAAALLKSEEFDPCTVQTRPTDLLRRRQHMRAAGALAAAAALVAAVAVVAGDGGGPPRRQTVAEQALDPARLLRTPNEQWADASRVDFTAWPPRGRQAGDRELLGRALRVWAAPPPGTRITASAGTSTRPPDQPPRLLYAGLIDNVMVAVFHDGDRLVRYAEPEDATPTLHFARVDNAAVTSGGALVIGRGNGWMRYLLAPWISGITTRDLLAPDAPERGLHIAPDGVTDRIPTPPESGGACGSWPVARLHTSARIGQPRGFLVSDLGDLAPVHLMYGEAGAGAGAPGSEVAGGDAAGFGGPGSGEVAGAPALHSWARTACSLRALRGAGVRTVNNWAYARQSLPEGGGTVTWVCTRADTWRGPGRVTVQFQPPAARPTDPGRPVGGALNTARCGRFGRPVVGDVHWQAKSGKWYLLAAGSPGVTGLDATGAVRTTTTSPTLAVPAPQAAAPAEVWGRLGDGAKVGAVGQVGPSGA
;
A
#
# COMPACT_ATOMS: atom_id res chain seq x y z
N MET A 1 47.82 -16.51 8.04
CA MET A 1 46.39 -16.83 7.98
C MET A 1 46.33 -18.18 7.29
N ASP A 2 45.67 -19.15 7.92
CA ASP A 2 45.59 -20.51 7.41
C ASP A 2 44.76 -20.51 6.12
N GLU A 3 45.16 -21.22 5.09
CA GLU A 3 44.56 -21.27 3.75
C GLU A 3 43.06 -21.68 3.82
N ARG A 4 42.74 -22.58 4.75
CA ARG A 4 41.34 -22.97 5.05
C ARG A 4 40.49 -21.78 5.57
N THR A 5 41.04 -20.97 6.45
CA THR A 5 40.35 -19.78 6.98
C THR A 5 40.11 -18.74 5.91
N ARG A 6 41.03 -18.62 4.93
CA ARG A 6 40.88 -17.72 3.78
C ARG A 6 39.78 -18.21 2.84
N ALA A 7 39.78 -19.49 2.50
CA ALA A 7 38.77 -20.11 1.66
C ALA A 7 37.34 -20.07 2.32
N ASP A 8 37.27 -20.16 3.65
CA ASP A 8 35.98 -20.01 4.37
C ASP A 8 35.47 -18.57 4.34
N ILE A 9 36.35 -17.57 4.42
CA ILE A 9 35.98 -16.16 4.30
C ILE A 9 35.52 -15.86 2.88
N GLU A 10 36.27 -16.27 1.87
CA GLU A 10 35.91 -16.05 0.47
C GLU A 10 34.55 -16.69 0.11
N ARG A 11 34.28 -17.91 0.60
CA ARG A 11 32.98 -18.58 0.42
C ARG A 11 31.84 -17.85 1.16
N ALA A 12 32.09 -17.33 2.34
CA ALA A 12 31.14 -16.56 3.11
C ALA A 12 30.84 -15.19 2.47
N GLU A 13 31.84 -14.54 1.90
CA GLU A 13 31.69 -13.28 1.16
C GLU A 13 30.87 -13.49 -0.11
N ALA A 14 31.17 -14.51 -0.91
CA ALA A 14 30.41 -14.87 -2.10
C ALA A 14 28.95 -15.16 -1.75
N ALA A 15 28.71 -15.99 -0.73
CA ALA A 15 27.35 -16.33 -0.27
C ALA A 15 26.58 -15.10 0.28
N LEU A 16 27.29 -14.16 0.91
CA LEU A 16 26.67 -12.93 1.39
C LEU A 16 26.21 -12.05 0.22
N VAL A 17 27.02 -11.91 -0.82
CA VAL A 17 26.65 -11.11 -2.01
C VAL A 17 25.45 -11.72 -2.72
N GLU A 18 25.48 -13.04 -2.96
CA GLU A 18 24.42 -13.75 -3.68
C GLU A 18 23.08 -13.78 -2.92
N HIS A 19 23.13 -13.96 -1.60
CA HIS A 19 21.93 -14.17 -0.78
C HIS A 19 21.64 -13.02 0.19
N TYR A 20 22.20 -11.84 -0.02
CA TYR A 20 22.08 -10.70 0.88
C TYR A 20 20.63 -10.34 1.26
N PRO A 21 19.67 -10.22 0.31
CA PRO A 21 18.30 -9.90 0.64
C PRO A 21 17.62 -10.94 1.56
N ARG A 22 17.91 -12.22 1.32
CA ARG A 22 17.36 -13.34 2.10
C ARG A 22 17.87 -13.30 3.55
N LEU A 23 19.15 -13.07 3.74
CA LEU A 23 19.77 -12.95 5.07
C LEU A 23 19.27 -11.73 5.85
N VAL A 24 19.12 -10.59 5.18
CA VAL A 24 18.58 -9.37 5.80
C VAL A 24 17.13 -9.55 6.21
N ARG A 25 16.33 -10.22 5.38
CA ARG A 25 14.92 -10.52 5.68
C ARG A 25 14.79 -11.45 6.89
N LEU A 26 15.66 -12.47 6.98
CA LEU A 26 15.72 -13.35 8.16
C LEU A 26 16.11 -12.56 9.41
N GLY A 27 17.18 -11.76 9.36
CA GLY A 27 17.59 -10.90 10.47
C GLY A 27 16.50 -9.92 10.91
N TYR A 28 15.81 -9.29 9.96
CA TYR A 28 14.69 -8.39 10.21
C TYR A 28 13.55 -9.08 10.95
N LEU A 29 13.19 -10.30 10.55
CA LEU A 29 12.11 -11.06 11.19
C LEU A 29 12.43 -11.38 12.65
N VAL A 30 13.67 -11.77 12.96
CA VAL A 30 14.10 -12.18 14.31
C VAL A 30 14.23 -11.00 15.26
N LEU A 31 14.64 -9.82 14.75
CA LEU A 31 14.78 -8.61 15.56
C LEU A 31 13.45 -8.18 16.20
N PRO A 32 13.47 -7.56 17.41
CA PRO A 32 12.27 -7.16 18.12
C PRO A 32 11.47 -6.10 17.35
N PRO A 33 10.16 -6.30 17.14
CA PRO A 33 9.28 -5.32 16.51
C PRO A 33 9.19 -3.99 17.26
N SER A 34 9.45 -4.01 18.57
CA SER A 34 9.49 -2.82 19.44
C SER A 34 10.53 -1.77 19.03
N LEU A 35 11.54 -2.15 18.24
CA LEU A 35 12.50 -1.19 17.65
C LEU A 35 11.83 -0.20 16.69
N GLY A 36 10.65 -0.52 16.20
CA GLY A 36 10.02 0.18 15.10
C GLY A 36 10.70 -0.15 13.76
N ARG A 37 9.93 -0.09 12.68
CA ARG A 37 10.33 -0.57 11.35
C ARG A 37 11.68 -0.01 10.87
N HIS A 38 11.87 1.29 11.01
CA HIS A 38 13.08 1.96 10.53
C HIS A 38 14.34 1.44 11.22
N ARG A 39 14.38 1.43 12.55
CA ARG A 39 15.54 0.94 13.32
C ARG A 39 15.76 -0.55 13.09
N ARG A 40 14.70 -1.33 12.96
CA ARG A 40 14.73 -2.77 12.72
C ARG A 40 15.37 -3.12 11.37
N VAL A 41 15.02 -2.39 10.29
CA VAL A 41 15.65 -2.54 8.97
C VAL A 41 17.15 -2.26 9.07
N LEU A 42 17.51 -1.14 9.67
CA LEU A 42 18.91 -0.74 9.81
C LEU A 42 19.72 -1.71 10.66
N ALA A 43 19.15 -2.18 11.75
CA ALA A 43 19.75 -3.21 12.57
C ALA A 43 19.95 -4.51 11.78
N ALA A 44 18.97 -4.95 10.98
CA ALA A 44 19.07 -6.14 10.16
C ALA A 44 20.23 -6.07 9.15
N HIS A 45 20.35 -4.97 8.41
CA HIS A 45 21.49 -4.74 7.51
C HIS A 45 22.82 -4.75 8.26
N GLY A 46 22.89 -4.08 9.41
CA GLY A 46 24.10 -4.06 10.25
C GLY A 46 24.45 -5.43 10.84
N LEU A 47 23.48 -6.29 11.14
CA LEU A 47 23.73 -7.65 11.62
C LEU A 47 24.34 -8.51 10.51
N VAL A 48 23.76 -8.48 9.31
CA VAL A 48 24.24 -9.28 8.17
C VAL A 48 25.66 -8.88 7.77
N GLN A 49 25.97 -7.59 7.75
CA GLN A 49 27.33 -7.13 7.49
C GLN A 49 28.34 -7.56 8.57
N ARG A 50 27.91 -7.65 9.83
CA ARG A 50 28.74 -8.14 10.94
C ARG A 50 28.85 -9.66 11.00
N ALA A 51 27.98 -10.39 10.32
CA ALA A 51 28.01 -11.84 10.25
C ALA A 51 29.17 -12.39 9.42
N LEU A 52 29.84 -11.56 8.63
CA LEU A 52 31.08 -11.96 7.93
C LEU A 52 32.18 -12.40 8.91
N PRO A 53 32.86 -13.50 8.64
CA PRO A 53 34.01 -13.93 9.42
C PRO A 53 35.12 -12.89 9.33
N ARG A 54 35.56 -12.33 10.46
CA ARG A 54 36.73 -11.47 10.52
C ARG A 54 37.98 -12.30 10.81
N PRO A 55 39.12 -12.01 10.21
CA PRO A 55 40.38 -12.67 10.57
C PRO A 55 40.72 -12.35 12.04
N VAL A 56 40.50 -13.31 12.92
CA VAL A 56 40.87 -13.18 14.33
C VAL A 56 42.35 -13.46 14.46
N ARG A 57 43.14 -12.50 14.93
CA ARG A 57 44.51 -12.77 15.46
C ARG A 57 44.35 -13.71 16.65
N ARG A 58 44.70 -15.00 16.45
CA ARG A 58 44.67 -16.02 17.50
C ARG A 58 45.52 -15.60 18.68
N ARG A 59 44.92 -15.18 19.79
CA ARG A 59 45.51 -15.36 21.11
C ARG A 59 45.37 -16.86 21.42
N ARG A 60 46.55 -17.53 21.54
CA ARG A 60 46.65 -18.94 21.91
C ARG A 60 45.89 -19.18 23.23
N ARG A 61 44.74 -19.84 23.17
CA ARG A 61 44.18 -20.59 24.31
C ARG A 61 44.45 -22.05 24.02
N ARG A 62 45.32 -22.66 24.90
CA ARG A 62 45.53 -24.10 24.99
C ARG A 62 44.26 -24.74 25.57
N GLY A 63 43.85 -25.88 25.02
CA GLY A 63 42.85 -26.77 25.58
C GLY A 63 41.48 -26.69 24.88
N GLY A 64 41.20 -27.59 23.94
CA GLY A 64 39.91 -27.81 23.35
C GLY A 64 39.88 -29.15 22.64
N LEU A 65 38.96 -30.00 23.05
CA LEU A 65 38.61 -31.32 22.53
C LEU A 65 38.45 -31.37 21.01
N PRO A 66 38.66 -32.52 20.34
CA PRO A 66 38.55 -32.66 18.90
C PRO A 66 37.12 -32.50 18.43
N ALA A 67 36.90 -31.58 17.49
CA ALA A 67 35.62 -31.40 16.82
C ALA A 67 35.26 -32.64 15.97
N GLN A 68 34.03 -33.12 16.11
CA GLN A 68 33.46 -34.18 15.30
C GLN A 68 33.52 -33.78 13.81
N ARG A 69 33.92 -34.73 12.96
CA ARG A 69 34.02 -34.60 11.50
C ARG A 69 32.62 -34.71 10.88
N GLY A 70 31.95 -33.58 10.67
CA GLY A 70 30.86 -33.43 9.72
C GLY A 70 31.33 -32.73 8.45
N PRO A 71 30.59 -32.78 7.33
CA PRO A 71 30.91 -32.01 6.14
C PRO A 71 31.00 -30.53 6.49
N ALA A 72 31.97 -29.81 5.92
CA ALA A 72 32.17 -28.40 6.18
C ALA A 72 30.89 -27.62 5.82
N PRO A 73 30.35 -26.75 6.71
CA PRO A 73 29.14 -25.97 6.42
C PRO A 73 29.35 -25.11 5.19
N SER A 74 28.31 -24.97 4.37
CA SER A 74 28.35 -24.07 3.22
C SER A 74 28.64 -22.61 3.66
N GLY A 75 29.19 -21.79 2.79
CA GLY A 75 29.41 -20.38 3.11
C GLY A 75 28.12 -19.68 3.55
N TYR A 76 27.00 -20.08 2.95
CA TYR A 76 25.67 -19.59 3.31
C TYR A 76 25.25 -20.00 4.71
N ASP A 77 25.37 -21.29 5.07
CA ASP A 77 25.00 -21.78 6.38
C ASP A 77 25.78 -21.10 7.51
N LEU A 78 27.06 -20.81 7.26
CA LEU A 78 27.92 -20.08 8.19
C LEU A 78 27.40 -18.66 8.45
N VAL A 79 27.09 -17.91 7.37
CA VAL A 79 26.60 -16.53 7.46
C VAL A 79 25.19 -16.51 8.06
N ARG A 80 24.31 -17.42 7.65
CA ARG A 80 22.96 -17.58 8.23
C ARG A 80 23.00 -17.82 9.74
N LEU A 81 23.79 -18.78 10.18
CA LEU A 81 23.94 -19.08 11.61
C LEU A 81 24.48 -17.90 12.42
N ARG A 82 25.46 -17.17 11.90
CA ARG A 82 25.99 -15.97 12.55
C ARG A 82 24.98 -14.84 12.61
N THR A 83 24.23 -14.62 11.53
CA THR A 83 23.14 -13.64 11.48
C THR A 83 22.09 -13.94 12.55
N LEU A 84 21.68 -15.22 12.67
CA LEU A 84 20.74 -15.65 13.70
C LEU A 84 21.27 -15.43 15.11
N ARG A 85 22.52 -15.83 15.41
CA ARG A 85 23.14 -15.61 16.73
C ARG A 85 23.16 -14.12 17.10
N LEU A 86 23.54 -13.26 16.17
CA LEU A 86 23.58 -11.82 16.38
C LEU A 86 22.17 -11.22 16.57
N ALA A 87 21.17 -11.73 15.87
CA ALA A 87 19.79 -11.29 16.00
C ALA A 87 19.15 -11.76 17.32
N LEU A 88 19.39 -13.01 17.73
CA LEU A 88 18.89 -13.55 18.99
C LEU A 88 19.52 -12.89 20.22
N SER A 89 20.80 -12.51 20.14
CA SER A 89 21.50 -11.79 21.20
C SER A 89 21.25 -10.28 21.23
N TYR A 90 20.44 -9.75 20.32
CA TYR A 90 20.28 -8.31 20.16
C TYR A 90 19.61 -7.65 21.39
N GLU A 91 18.67 -8.31 22.03
CA GLU A 91 17.97 -7.82 23.23
C GLU A 91 18.88 -7.79 24.48
N ALA A 92 19.92 -8.61 24.52
CA ALA A 92 20.89 -8.69 25.62
C ALA A 92 22.02 -7.65 25.52
N LEU A 93 22.13 -6.92 24.41
CA LEU A 93 23.16 -5.89 24.25
C LEU A 93 22.71 -4.58 24.91
N PRO A 94 23.56 -3.95 25.74
CA PRO A 94 23.26 -2.63 26.29
C PRO A 94 22.98 -1.66 25.14
N ALA A 95 21.95 -0.84 25.30
CA ALA A 95 21.49 0.13 24.32
C ALA A 95 22.65 1.09 23.98
N ARG A 96 23.44 0.76 22.98
CA ARG A 96 24.34 1.73 22.38
C ARG A 96 23.49 2.73 21.61
N PRO A 97 23.74 4.04 21.75
CA PRO A 97 23.10 5.02 20.89
C PRO A 97 23.49 4.68 19.44
N LEU A 98 22.57 4.04 18.72
CA LEU A 98 22.69 3.88 17.28
C LEU A 98 22.73 5.29 16.69
N PRO A 99 23.63 5.59 15.74
CA PRO A 99 23.58 6.85 15.02
C PRO A 99 22.16 7.00 14.48
N LEU A 100 21.54 8.12 14.78
CA LEU A 100 20.10 8.39 14.60
C LEU A 100 19.57 8.15 13.18
N VAL A 101 20.46 8.00 12.19
CA VAL A 101 20.14 7.57 10.81
C VAL A 101 21.44 7.04 10.19
N PRO A 102 21.51 5.81 9.67
CA PRO A 102 22.68 5.38 8.92
C PRO A 102 22.73 6.12 7.59
N TYR A 103 23.86 6.70 7.37
CA TYR A 103 24.24 7.30 6.11
C TYR A 103 25.04 6.28 5.31
N VAL A 104 24.47 5.81 4.20
CA VAL A 104 25.25 5.11 3.18
C VAL A 104 25.47 6.10 2.05
N TRP A 105 26.72 6.43 1.77
CA TRP A 105 27.08 7.44 0.76
C TRP A 105 26.46 8.83 0.98
N GLY A 106 26.09 9.18 2.22
CA GLY A 106 25.45 10.44 2.56
C GLY A 106 23.94 10.50 2.27
N LEU A 107 23.31 9.38 1.93
CA LEU A 107 21.88 9.24 1.73
C LEU A 107 21.21 8.68 2.97
N ARG A 108 20.06 9.24 3.34
CA ARG A 108 19.19 8.67 4.36
C ARG A 108 18.39 7.53 3.75
N LEU A 109 18.45 6.36 4.37
CA LEU A 109 17.71 5.19 3.98
C LEU A 109 16.35 5.18 4.70
N PHE A 110 15.27 5.12 3.94
CA PHE A 110 13.90 5.01 4.49
C PHE A 110 13.32 3.65 4.08
N PRO A 111 12.85 2.82 5.04
CA PRO A 111 12.11 1.63 4.70
C PRO A 111 10.76 2.02 4.08
N ARG A 112 10.29 1.21 3.15
CA ARG A 112 8.94 1.36 2.58
C ARG A 112 7.91 1.18 3.71
N ALA A 113 6.85 1.99 3.72
CA ALA A 113 5.75 1.80 4.65
C ALA A 113 4.99 0.52 4.30
N GLY A 114 4.74 -0.33 5.29
CA GLY A 114 3.99 -1.56 5.13
C GLY A 114 2.49 -1.35 4.98
N GLY A 115 1.81 -2.34 4.39
CA GLY A 115 0.35 -2.40 4.32
C GLY A 115 -0.30 -2.82 5.65
N ALA A 116 -1.63 -2.84 5.69
CA ALA A 116 -2.40 -3.25 6.87
C ALA A 116 -2.11 -4.70 7.30
N ASP A 117 -1.85 -5.57 6.33
CA ASP A 117 -1.57 -7.00 6.58
C ASP A 117 -0.19 -7.19 7.20
N GLU A 118 0.81 -6.38 6.78
CA GLU A 118 2.12 -6.35 7.43
C GLU A 118 2.03 -5.84 8.88
N LEU A 119 1.21 -4.83 9.11
CA LEU A 119 0.99 -4.32 10.47
C LEU A 119 0.32 -5.35 11.38
N ALA A 120 -0.62 -6.14 10.85
CA ALA A 120 -1.24 -7.25 11.58
C ALA A 120 -0.23 -8.34 11.90
N LEU A 121 0.63 -8.70 10.93
CA LEU A 121 1.72 -9.65 11.13
C LEU A 121 2.77 -9.13 12.12
N ASP A 122 3.17 -7.86 12.03
CA ASP A 122 4.11 -7.24 12.99
C ASP A 122 3.55 -7.24 14.41
N ARG A 123 2.23 -7.02 14.58
CA ARG A 123 1.57 -7.14 15.89
C ARG A 123 1.63 -8.58 16.42
N ALA A 124 1.33 -9.57 15.58
CA ALA A 124 1.41 -10.98 15.96
C ALA A 124 2.85 -11.39 16.31
N LEU A 125 3.83 -10.93 15.56
CA LEU A 125 5.25 -11.16 15.81
C LEU A 125 5.75 -10.42 17.07
N SER A 126 5.13 -9.30 17.44
CA SER A 126 5.50 -8.57 18.67
C SER A 126 5.09 -9.29 19.96
N ALA A 127 4.11 -10.16 19.86
CA ALA A 127 3.62 -10.96 21.00
C ALA A 127 4.49 -12.19 21.30
N VAL A 128 5.47 -12.52 20.46
CA VAL A 128 6.29 -13.73 20.60
C VAL A 128 7.79 -13.40 20.72
N PRO A 129 8.56 -14.22 21.48
CA PRO A 129 10.00 -14.02 21.67
C PRO A 129 10.81 -14.31 20.40
N ALA A 130 12.06 -13.81 20.36
CA ALA A 130 12.97 -13.95 19.23
C ALA A 130 13.20 -15.40 18.73
N PRO A 131 13.32 -16.43 19.58
CA PRO A 131 13.43 -17.83 19.13
C PRO A 131 12.23 -18.30 18.31
N VAL A 132 11.02 -17.87 18.65
CA VAL A 132 9.79 -18.21 17.90
C VAL A 132 9.79 -17.55 16.53
N ARG A 133 10.19 -16.27 16.46
CA ARG A 133 10.36 -15.56 15.19
C ARG A 133 11.45 -16.19 14.31
N ALA A 134 12.54 -16.68 14.93
CA ALA A 134 13.60 -17.40 14.22
C ALA A 134 13.09 -18.73 13.63
N ALA A 135 12.30 -19.51 14.38
CA ALA A 135 11.69 -20.74 13.86
C ALA A 135 10.81 -20.48 12.64
N LEU A 136 9.93 -19.46 12.69
CA LEU A 136 9.10 -19.04 11.54
C LEU A 136 9.94 -18.62 10.33
N GLY A 137 11.01 -17.88 10.57
CA GLY A 137 11.92 -17.46 9.49
C GLY A 137 12.62 -18.64 8.82
N LEU A 138 13.05 -19.63 9.61
CA LEU A 138 13.68 -20.85 9.08
C LEU A 138 12.70 -21.67 8.24
N TRP A 139 11.42 -21.74 8.62
CA TRP A 139 10.41 -22.46 7.84
C TRP A 139 10.01 -21.71 6.56
N HIS A 140 9.59 -20.46 6.68
CA HIS A 140 8.95 -19.73 5.58
C HIS A 140 9.91 -19.02 4.65
N LEU A 141 11.04 -18.50 5.17
CA LEU A 141 12.03 -17.80 4.36
C LEU A 141 13.14 -18.73 3.89
N GLU A 142 13.55 -19.66 4.75
CA GLU A 142 14.64 -20.60 4.45
C GLU A 142 14.14 -21.93 3.88
N GLY A 143 12.85 -22.24 3.99
CA GLY A 143 12.27 -23.48 3.48
C GLY A 143 12.79 -24.74 4.18
N LEU A 144 13.29 -24.62 5.42
CA LEU A 144 13.77 -25.75 6.19
C LEU A 144 12.60 -26.53 6.79
N ASP A 145 12.73 -27.87 6.82
CA ASP A 145 11.85 -28.71 7.59
C ASP A 145 12.07 -28.52 9.11
N ARG A 146 11.24 -29.17 9.93
CA ARG A 146 11.28 -29.00 11.38
C ARG A 146 12.59 -29.46 12.00
N ASP A 147 13.16 -30.57 11.53
CA ASP A 147 14.36 -31.15 12.10
C ASP A 147 15.59 -30.33 11.72
N ALA A 148 15.71 -29.89 10.48
CA ALA A 148 16.75 -28.98 10.02
C ALA A 148 16.67 -27.62 10.72
N ALA A 149 15.48 -27.07 10.88
CA ALA A 149 15.27 -25.82 11.62
C ALA A 149 15.64 -25.97 13.11
N ARG A 150 15.29 -27.09 13.73
CA ARG A 150 15.70 -27.42 15.10
C ARG A 150 17.21 -27.46 15.25
N ALA A 151 17.89 -28.14 14.33
CA ALA A 151 19.35 -28.22 14.35
C ALA A 151 20.01 -26.83 14.27
N VAL A 152 19.46 -25.94 13.41
CA VAL A 152 19.93 -24.55 13.28
C VAL A 152 19.66 -23.74 14.55
N LEU A 153 18.50 -23.89 15.20
CA LEU A 153 18.15 -23.22 16.46
C LEU A 153 19.09 -23.65 17.61
N VAL A 154 19.36 -24.95 17.74
CA VAL A 154 20.36 -25.48 18.68
C VAL A 154 21.73 -24.87 18.41
N ALA A 155 22.17 -24.91 17.16
CA ALA A 155 23.45 -24.32 16.77
C ALA A 155 23.48 -22.81 17.02
N ALA A 156 22.35 -22.11 16.91
CA ALA A 156 22.26 -20.67 17.22
C ALA A 156 22.29 -20.37 18.72
N GLY A 157 22.14 -21.37 19.60
CA GLY A 157 22.19 -21.22 21.06
C GLY A 157 20.82 -20.99 21.71
N VAL A 158 19.75 -21.44 21.07
CA VAL A 158 18.40 -21.40 21.66
C VAL A 158 18.30 -22.51 22.71
N GLU A 159 17.88 -22.18 23.95
CA GLU A 159 17.81 -23.10 25.07
C GLU A 159 16.74 -24.18 24.89
N ASP A 160 15.53 -23.81 24.48
CA ASP A 160 14.43 -24.74 24.19
C ASP A 160 13.92 -24.54 22.73
N PRO A 161 14.56 -25.22 21.77
CA PRO A 161 14.17 -25.11 20.35
C PRO A 161 12.80 -25.77 20.09
N ASP A 162 12.41 -26.77 20.88
CA ASP A 162 11.13 -27.47 20.69
C ASP A 162 9.96 -26.60 21.17
N ALA A 163 10.08 -25.90 22.30
CA ALA A 163 9.10 -24.89 22.72
C ALA A 163 8.98 -23.76 21.72
N ALA A 164 10.11 -23.27 21.17
CA ALA A 164 10.11 -22.24 20.14
C ALA A 164 9.34 -22.69 18.88
N GLN A 165 9.53 -23.92 18.44
CA GLN A 165 8.81 -24.49 17.29
C GLN A 165 7.32 -24.73 17.57
N ARG A 166 6.96 -25.20 18.76
CA ARG A 166 5.54 -25.35 19.16
C ARG A 166 4.82 -23.99 19.13
N ALA A 167 5.43 -22.98 19.73
CA ALA A 167 4.89 -21.61 19.73
C ALA A 167 4.82 -21.00 18.31
N ALA A 168 5.83 -21.26 17.48
CA ALA A 168 5.82 -20.86 16.08
C ALA A 168 4.68 -21.52 15.29
N THR A 169 4.40 -22.82 15.53
CA THR A 169 3.27 -23.53 14.93
C THR A 169 1.92 -22.90 15.36
N ALA A 170 1.78 -22.54 16.63
CA ALA A 170 0.57 -21.89 17.14
C ALA A 170 0.37 -20.52 16.48
N LEU A 171 1.45 -19.74 16.35
CA LEU A 171 1.39 -18.43 15.69
C LEU A 171 1.07 -18.56 14.20
N ASP A 172 1.69 -19.50 13.49
CA ASP A 172 1.44 -19.77 12.07
C ASP A 172 -0.03 -20.14 11.82
N ARG A 173 -0.62 -20.95 12.68
CA ARG A 173 -2.06 -21.25 12.63
C ARG A 173 -2.93 -20.02 12.90
N ALA A 174 -2.56 -19.19 13.86
CA ALA A 174 -3.31 -18.00 14.22
C ALA A 174 -3.27 -16.91 13.11
N THR A 175 -2.16 -16.83 12.38
CA THR A 175 -1.98 -15.88 11.28
C THR A 175 -2.49 -16.42 9.94
N GLY A 176 -2.75 -17.72 9.83
CA GLY A 176 -3.31 -18.39 8.65
C GLY A 176 -2.32 -18.53 7.49
N ALA A 177 -2.75 -19.21 6.42
CA ALA A 177 -1.93 -19.52 5.24
C ALA A 177 -1.29 -18.30 4.52
N GLY A 178 -1.71 -17.09 4.88
CA GLY A 178 -1.15 -15.84 4.33
C GLY A 178 0.19 -15.42 4.93
N ALA A 179 0.58 -15.91 6.12
CA ALA A 179 1.81 -15.48 6.79
C ALA A 179 3.07 -15.75 5.97
N ALA A 180 3.17 -16.92 5.36
CA ALA A 180 4.30 -17.30 4.50
C ALA A 180 4.40 -16.42 3.25
N ALA A 181 3.27 -16.07 2.64
CA ALA A 181 3.21 -15.17 1.49
C ALA A 181 3.57 -13.74 1.89
N LEU A 182 3.07 -13.26 3.04
CA LEU A 182 3.39 -11.93 3.58
C LEU A 182 4.88 -11.79 3.89
N LEU A 183 5.51 -12.79 4.52
CA LEU A 183 6.94 -12.78 4.82
C LEU A 183 7.81 -12.74 3.55
N LYS A 184 7.29 -13.22 2.42
CA LYS A 184 7.97 -13.21 1.11
C LYS A 184 7.57 -11.99 0.26
N SER A 185 6.56 -11.22 0.65
CA SER A 185 6.08 -10.07 -0.11
C SER A 185 7.06 -8.90 -0.07
N GLU A 186 6.95 -8.01 -1.06
CA GLU A 186 7.72 -6.77 -1.11
C GLU A 186 7.41 -5.83 0.07
N GLU A 187 6.22 -5.90 0.64
CA GLU A 187 5.81 -5.09 1.79
C GLU A 187 6.57 -5.47 3.05
N PHE A 188 6.98 -6.73 3.16
CA PHE A 188 7.80 -7.25 4.25
C PHE A 188 9.30 -7.35 3.86
N ASP A 189 9.70 -6.73 2.76
CA ASP A 189 11.10 -6.74 2.31
C ASP A 189 11.90 -5.59 2.91
N PRO A 190 12.81 -5.86 3.85
CA PRO A 190 13.68 -4.84 4.44
C PRO A 190 14.75 -4.33 3.47
N CYS A 191 14.96 -5.00 2.34
CA CYS A 191 15.93 -4.60 1.30
C CYS A 191 15.36 -3.56 0.35
N THR A 192 14.03 -3.39 0.29
CA THR A 192 13.38 -2.30 -0.45
C THR A 192 13.55 -0.99 0.31
N VAL A 193 14.77 -0.46 0.30
CA VAL A 193 15.12 0.78 0.96
C VAL A 193 15.03 1.91 -0.05
N GLN A 194 14.21 2.92 0.25
CA GLN A 194 14.10 4.11 -0.59
C GLN A 194 15.08 5.17 -0.12
N THR A 195 15.87 5.69 -1.05
CA THR A 195 16.71 6.88 -0.81
C THR A 195 15.94 8.13 -1.26
N ARG A 196 15.98 9.19 -0.47
CA ARG A 196 15.50 10.50 -0.93
C ARG A 196 16.64 11.25 -1.58
N PRO A 197 16.62 11.49 -2.90
CA PRO A 197 17.67 12.24 -3.62
C PRO A 197 17.86 13.68 -3.09
N THR A 198 16.83 14.22 -2.43
CA THR A 198 16.82 15.55 -1.80
C THR A 198 17.93 15.73 -0.74
N ASP A 199 18.45 14.67 -0.15
CA ASP A 199 19.49 14.80 0.87
C ASP A 199 20.89 15.08 0.28
N LEU A 200 21.16 14.63 -0.95
CA LEU A 200 22.39 14.99 -1.67
C LEU A 200 22.37 16.46 -2.13
N LEU A 201 21.23 16.93 -2.62
CA LEU A 201 21.02 18.33 -2.99
C LEU A 201 21.07 19.22 -1.75
N ARG A 202 20.46 18.81 -0.64
CA ARG A 202 20.51 19.50 0.64
C ARG A 202 21.93 19.60 1.19
N ARG A 203 22.71 18.53 1.11
CA ARG A 203 24.12 18.54 1.53
C ARG A 203 24.98 19.45 0.64
N ARG A 204 24.77 19.42 -0.68
CA ARG A 204 25.41 20.38 -1.60
C ARG A 204 24.98 21.82 -1.31
N GLN A 205 23.69 22.03 -1.01
CA GLN A 205 23.18 23.36 -0.64
C GLN A 205 23.72 23.80 0.73
N HIS A 206 23.80 22.90 1.73
CA HIS A 206 24.39 23.21 3.03
C HIS A 206 25.91 23.46 2.95
N MET A 207 26.62 22.72 2.11
CA MET A 207 28.06 22.97 1.86
C MET A 207 28.28 24.28 1.12
N ARG A 208 27.41 24.61 0.13
CA ARG A 208 27.44 25.91 -0.57
C ARG A 208 26.97 27.05 0.33
N ALA A 209 25.96 26.82 1.16
CA ALA A 209 25.48 27.79 2.13
C ALA A 209 26.48 28.02 3.26
N ALA A 210 27.18 26.98 3.74
CA ALA A 210 28.27 27.11 4.71
C ALA A 210 29.47 27.85 4.12
N GLY A 211 29.83 27.59 2.87
CA GLY A 211 30.86 28.33 2.13
C GLY A 211 30.44 29.79 1.86
N ALA A 212 29.19 30.01 1.48
CA ALA A 212 28.64 31.37 1.28
C ALA A 212 28.46 32.12 2.60
N LEU A 213 28.10 31.42 3.71
CA LEU A 213 28.04 32.02 5.06
C LEU A 213 29.43 32.37 5.60
N ALA A 214 30.44 31.55 5.33
CA ALA A 214 31.82 31.86 5.68
C ALA A 214 32.36 33.03 4.88
N ALA A 215 32.06 33.11 3.57
CA ALA A 215 32.43 34.25 2.72
C ALA A 215 31.63 35.51 3.07
N ALA A 216 30.33 35.38 3.39
CA ALA A 216 29.49 36.50 3.84
C ALA A 216 29.87 36.97 5.25
N ALA A 217 30.24 36.08 6.15
CA ALA A 217 30.75 36.46 7.49
C ALA A 217 32.12 37.20 7.37
N ALA A 218 33.00 36.78 6.46
CA ALA A 218 34.23 37.50 6.16
C ALA A 218 33.96 38.86 5.51
N LEU A 219 32.98 38.96 4.62
CA LEU A 219 32.57 40.21 3.98
C LEU A 219 31.86 41.16 4.98
N VAL A 220 30.98 40.62 5.85
CA VAL A 220 30.32 41.38 6.91
C VAL A 220 31.30 41.85 7.97
N ALA A 221 32.32 41.05 8.32
CA ALA A 221 33.40 41.48 9.18
C ALA A 221 34.24 42.60 8.51
N ALA A 222 34.49 42.51 7.21
CA ALA A 222 35.19 43.56 6.46
C ALA A 222 34.36 44.85 6.32
N VAL A 223 33.01 44.74 6.12
CA VAL A 223 32.09 45.87 6.01
C VAL A 223 31.77 46.49 7.38
N ALA A 224 31.70 45.68 8.46
CA ALA A 224 31.51 46.18 9.83
C ALA A 224 32.67 46.99 10.38
N VAL A 225 33.88 46.81 9.79
CA VAL A 225 35.07 47.62 10.10
C VAL A 225 35.03 48.96 9.33
N VAL A 226 34.22 49.09 8.27
CA VAL A 226 34.15 50.30 7.41
C VAL A 226 32.90 51.15 7.61
N ALA A 227 31.82 50.59 8.18
CA ALA A 227 30.57 51.33 8.40
C ALA A 227 30.07 51.14 9.83
N GLY A 228 30.51 51.98 10.74
CA GLY A 228 29.75 52.28 11.95
C GLY A 228 28.57 53.15 11.58
N ASP A 229 27.34 52.62 11.62
CA ASP A 229 26.11 53.22 12.19
C ASP A 229 24.85 52.45 11.80
N GLY A 230 24.05 52.13 12.80
CA GLY A 230 22.59 52.18 12.76
C GLY A 230 21.82 51.19 11.88
N GLY A 231 21.71 49.94 12.27
CA GLY A 231 20.70 49.03 11.70
C GLY A 231 20.52 47.80 12.58
N GLY A 232 19.36 47.67 13.21
CA GLY A 232 19.03 46.51 14.06
C GLY A 232 19.15 45.17 13.33
N PRO A 233 19.40 44.05 14.03
CA PRO A 233 19.63 42.75 13.40
C PRO A 233 18.42 42.32 12.61
N PRO A 234 18.63 41.72 11.39
CA PRO A 234 17.52 41.22 10.59
C PRO A 234 16.71 40.21 11.39
N ARG A 235 15.39 40.47 11.49
CA ARG A 235 14.44 39.66 12.23
C ARG A 235 14.52 38.23 11.69
N ARG A 236 15.01 37.28 12.50
CA ARG A 236 15.02 35.86 12.12
C ARG A 236 13.57 35.40 11.96
N GLN A 237 13.18 35.10 10.72
CA GLN A 237 11.89 34.50 10.45
C GLN A 237 11.73 33.20 11.22
N THR A 238 10.60 33.01 11.88
CA THR A 238 10.26 31.75 12.55
C THR A 238 10.10 30.62 11.53
N VAL A 239 10.20 29.38 11.94
CA VAL A 239 10.00 28.21 11.08
C VAL A 239 8.61 28.25 10.42
N ALA A 240 7.59 28.71 11.17
CA ALA A 240 6.24 28.88 10.67
C ALA A 240 6.14 29.96 9.56
N GLU A 241 6.79 31.10 9.73
CA GLU A 241 6.85 32.14 8.69
C GLU A 241 7.57 31.65 7.44
N GLN A 242 8.60 30.81 7.59
CA GLN A 242 9.33 30.20 6.47
C GLN A 242 8.49 29.17 5.71
N ALA A 243 7.59 28.44 6.39
CA ALA A 243 6.69 27.48 5.76
C ALA A 243 5.63 28.17 4.88
N LEU A 244 5.30 29.43 5.18
CA LEU A 244 4.30 30.24 4.50
C LEU A 244 4.90 31.18 3.44
N ASP A 245 6.22 31.16 3.22
CA ASP A 245 6.89 31.98 2.23
C ASP A 245 6.72 31.36 0.83
N PRO A 246 6.02 32.01 -0.12
CA PRO A 246 5.83 31.48 -1.48
C PRO A 246 7.14 31.31 -2.26
N ALA A 247 8.22 32.03 -1.89
CA ALA A 247 9.54 31.86 -2.49
C ALA A 247 10.22 30.56 -2.08
N ARG A 248 9.81 29.93 -0.98
CA ARG A 248 10.37 28.70 -0.43
C ARG A 248 9.61 27.44 -0.81
N LEU A 249 8.50 27.55 -1.54
CA LEU A 249 7.74 26.41 -2.01
C LEU A 249 8.64 25.40 -2.72
N LEU A 250 8.48 24.12 -2.39
CA LEU A 250 9.21 23.06 -3.06
C LEU A 250 8.71 22.90 -4.50
N ARG A 251 9.63 22.83 -5.45
CA ARG A 251 9.36 22.67 -6.88
C ARG A 251 10.17 21.52 -7.42
N THR A 252 9.52 20.58 -8.10
CA THR A 252 10.18 19.45 -8.76
C THR A 252 10.52 19.87 -10.20
N PRO A 253 11.71 19.59 -10.74
CA PRO A 253 12.03 19.75 -12.14
C PRO A 253 11.12 18.91 -13.06
N ASN A 254 10.83 19.41 -14.26
CA ASN A 254 9.83 18.81 -15.17
C ASN A 254 10.10 17.34 -15.53
N GLU A 255 11.35 16.95 -15.71
CA GLU A 255 11.74 15.60 -16.16
C GLU A 255 12.13 14.65 -15.02
N GLN A 256 12.18 15.12 -13.78
CA GLN A 256 12.67 14.34 -12.64
C GLN A 256 11.85 13.07 -12.36
N TRP A 257 10.58 13.03 -12.75
CA TRP A 257 9.70 11.87 -12.57
C TRP A 257 10.17 10.64 -13.33
N ALA A 258 10.84 10.82 -14.48
CA ALA A 258 11.30 9.73 -15.33
C ALA A 258 12.47 8.96 -14.72
N ASP A 259 13.28 9.62 -13.89
CA ASP A 259 14.44 9.05 -13.22
C ASP A 259 14.19 8.82 -11.72
N ALA A 260 12.95 9.06 -11.27
CA ALA A 260 12.59 8.91 -9.87
C ALA A 260 12.33 7.44 -9.52
N SER A 261 13.01 6.94 -8.47
CA SER A 261 12.75 5.61 -7.92
C SER A 261 11.35 5.48 -7.27
N ARG A 262 10.72 6.61 -6.95
CA ARG A 262 9.36 6.70 -6.44
C ARG A 262 8.57 7.71 -7.26
N VAL A 263 7.51 7.24 -7.88
CA VAL A 263 6.63 8.00 -8.75
C VAL A 263 5.30 8.23 -8.04
N ASP A 264 5.21 9.39 -7.37
CA ASP A 264 4.03 9.85 -6.63
C ASP A 264 3.93 11.38 -6.68
N PHE A 265 3.11 12.02 -5.85
CA PHE A 265 2.95 13.49 -5.82
C PHE A 265 4.26 14.25 -5.56
N THR A 266 5.29 13.61 -5.02
CA THR A 266 6.61 14.25 -4.85
C THR A 266 7.38 14.42 -6.16
N ALA A 267 7.02 13.66 -7.18
CA ALA A 267 7.62 13.71 -8.51
C ALA A 267 6.87 14.65 -9.48
N TRP A 268 5.79 15.31 -9.03
CA TRP A 268 5.04 16.24 -9.86
C TRP A 268 5.77 17.59 -9.97
N PRO A 269 6.02 18.09 -11.19
CA PRO A 269 6.47 19.46 -11.41
C PRO A 269 5.30 20.45 -11.19
N PRO A 270 5.57 21.68 -10.79
CA PRO A 270 4.54 22.71 -10.72
C PRO A 270 4.07 23.08 -12.12
N ARG A 271 2.76 23.12 -12.33
CA ARG A 271 2.12 23.48 -13.62
C ARG A 271 1.08 24.57 -13.43
N GLY A 272 0.53 25.05 -14.54
CA GLY A 272 -0.40 26.17 -14.58
C GLY A 272 0.32 27.52 -14.81
N ARG A 273 -0.38 28.44 -15.46
CA ARG A 273 0.18 29.73 -15.88
C ARG A 273 0.60 30.62 -14.72
N GLN A 274 -0.04 30.48 -13.54
CA GLN A 274 0.23 31.23 -12.32
C GLN A 274 1.18 30.51 -11.34
N ALA A 275 1.84 29.44 -11.77
CA ALA A 275 2.81 28.73 -10.91
C ALA A 275 3.96 29.62 -10.41
N GLY A 276 4.26 30.73 -11.11
CA GLY A 276 5.23 31.76 -10.70
C GLY A 276 4.66 32.93 -9.92
N ASP A 277 3.34 33.05 -9.81
CA ASP A 277 2.66 34.17 -9.18
C ASP A 277 2.78 34.12 -7.65
N ARG A 278 3.69 34.94 -7.11
CA ARG A 278 3.96 35.00 -5.68
C ARG A 278 2.79 35.59 -4.88
N GLU A 279 2.00 36.44 -5.49
CA GLU A 279 0.87 37.08 -4.82
C GLU A 279 -0.26 36.08 -4.60
N LEU A 280 -0.67 35.34 -5.64
CA LEU A 280 -1.65 34.25 -5.55
C LEU A 280 -1.19 33.19 -4.54
N LEU A 281 0.05 32.72 -4.67
CA LEU A 281 0.59 31.68 -3.80
C LEU A 281 0.69 32.17 -2.35
N GLY A 282 1.04 33.43 -2.12
CA GLY A 282 1.05 34.04 -0.81
C GLY A 282 -0.35 34.17 -0.22
N ARG A 283 -1.37 34.54 -1.01
CA ARG A 283 -2.78 34.55 -0.54
C ARG A 283 -3.22 33.14 -0.14
N ALA A 284 -2.98 32.15 -0.99
CA ALA A 284 -3.35 30.75 -0.71
C ALA A 284 -2.71 30.24 0.59
N LEU A 285 -1.43 30.49 0.82
CA LEU A 285 -0.73 30.08 2.05
C LEU A 285 -1.26 30.82 3.29
N ARG A 286 -1.55 32.11 3.18
CA ARG A 286 -2.13 32.88 4.29
C ARG A 286 -3.54 32.39 4.65
N VAL A 287 -4.40 32.14 3.67
CA VAL A 287 -5.74 31.57 3.88
C VAL A 287 -5.65 30.18 4.52
N TRP A 288 -4.66 29.37 4.12
CA TRP A 288 -4.43 28.08 4.77
C TRP A 288 -3.98 28.24 6.23
N ALA A 289 -3.08 29.19 6.52
CA ALA A 289 -2.58 29.42 7.86
C ALA A 289 -3.63 30.01 8.80
N ALA A 290 -4.41 30.96 8.31
CA ALA A 290 -5.44 31.67 9.06
C ALA A 290 -6.65 31.92 8.14
N PRO A 291 -7.57 30.95 8.04
CA PRO A 291 -8.75 31.07 7.18
C PRO A 291 -9.63 32.24 7.63
N PRO A 292 -9.95 33.21 6.74
CA PRO A 292 -10.88 34.27 7.06
C PRO A 292 -12.29 33.73 7.32
N PRO A 293 -13.14 34.48 8.07
CA PRO A 293 -14.52 34.10 8.30
C PRO A 293 -15.26 33.79 6.98
N GLY A 294 -16.05 32.73 6.95
CA GLY A 294 -16.78 32.30 5.75
C GLY A 294 -15.99 31.38 4.82
N THR A 295 -14.68 31.16 5.04
CA THR A 295 -13.92 30.18 4.28
C THR A 295 -14.51 28.78 4.45
N ARG A 296 -14.90 28.13 3.34
CA ARG A 296 -15.37 26.75 3.36
C ARG A 296 -14.18 25.80 3.41
N ILE A 297 -14.07 25.05 4.50
CA ILE A 297 -13.02 24.04 4.69
C ILE A 297 -13.65 22.66 4.60
N THR A 298 -13.15 21.81 3.69
CA THR A 298 -13.51 20.41 3.55
C THR A 298 -12.28 19.54 3.71
N ALA A 299 -12.43 18.38 4.35
CA ALA A 299 -11.32 17.46 4.55
C ALA A 299 -11.81 16.00 4.44
N SER A 300 -11.08 15.14 3.75
CA SER A 300 -11.34 13.71 3.80
C SER A 300 -11.08 13.15 5.21
N ALA A 301 -11.73 12.03 5.53
CA ALA A 301 -11.71 11.47 6.88
C ALA A 301 -10.30 11.32 7.46
N GLY A 302 -10.06 11.95 8.61
CA GLY A 302 -8.79 11.89 9.35
C GLY A 302 -7.63 12.65 8.72
N THR A 303 -7.90 13.61 7.85
CA THR A 303 -6.90 14.53 7.28
C THR A 303 -6.76 15.78 8.16
N SER A 304 -5.52 16.15 8.46
CA SER A 304 -5.24 17.39 9.23
C SER A 304 -5.45 18.62 8.36
N THR A 305 -6.12 19.64 8.91
CA THR A 305 -6.33 20.95 8.26
C THR A 305 -5.35 22.02 8.75
N ARG A 306 -4.44 21.68 9.69
CA ARG A 306 -3.46 22.60 10.25
C ARG A 306 -2.57 23.24 9.18
N PRO A 307 -1.99 24.42 9.44
CA PRO A 307 -0.95 25.00 8.59
C PRO A 307 0.19 24.04 8.33
N PRO A 308 0.99 24.23 7.26
CA PRO A 308 2.14 23.40 6.97
C PRO A 308 3.28 23.69 7.97
N ASP A 309 3.93 22.65 8.50
CA ASP A 309 5.10 22.77 9.37
C ASP A 309 6.40 23.06 8.59
N GLN A 310 6.40 22.82 7.29
CA GLN A 310 7.51 23.05 6.34
C GLN A 310 6.96 23.59 5.02
N PRO A 311 7.78 24.25 4.18
CA PRO A 311 7.32 24.70 2.88
C PRO A 311 6.72 23.55 2.06
N PRO A 312 5.44 23.61 1.68
CA PRO A 312 4.80 22.57 0.92
C PRO A 312 5.28 22.56 -0.54
N ARG A 313 5.01 21.47 -1.25
CA ARG A 313 5.33 21.35 -2.67
C ARG A 313 4.19 21.91 -3.50
N LEU A 314 4.51 22.82 -4.42
CA LEU A 314 3.55 23.32 -5.41
C LEU A 314 3.36 22.27 -6.51
N LEU A 315 2.11 21.91 -6.80
CA LEU A 315 1.74 21.02 -7.90
C LEU A 315 1.09 21.78 -9.05
N TYR A 316 0.28 22.80 -8.74
CA TYR A 316 -0.44 23.60 -9.74
C TYR A 316 -0.76 25.00 -9.20
N ALA A 317 -0.76 26.00 -10.08
CA ALA A 317 -1.42 27.27 -9.87
C ALA A 317 -1.91 27.85 -11.20
N GLY A 318 -3.21 28.15 -11.28
CA GLY A 318 -3.81 28.62 -12.52
C GLY A 318 -5.31 28.87 -12.43
N LEU A 319 -5.89 29.36 -13.51
CA LEU A 319 -7.31 29.60 -13.66
C LEU A 319 -8.00 28.34 -14.20
N ILE A 320 -8.98 27.82 -13.48
CA ILE A 320 -9.81 26.67 -13.86
C ILE A 320 -11.28 27.11 -13.86
N ASP A 321 -11.89 27.17 -15.02
CA ASP A 321 -13.31 27.57 -15.17
C ASP A 321 -13.66 28.83 -14.35
N ASN A 322 -12.89 29.89 -14.51
CA ASN A 322 -13.01 31.20 -13.81
C ASN A 322 -12.76 31.15 -12.29
N VAL A 323 -12.11 30.12 -11.80
CA VAL A 323 -11.69 30.01 -10.40
C VAL A 323 -10.17 29.95 -10.34
N MET A 324 -9.56 30.84 -9.56
CA MET A 324 -8.12 30.75 -9.28
C MET A 324 -7.85 29.57 -8.35
N VAL A 325 -7.02 28.64 -8.77
CA VAL A 325 -6.72 27.41 -8.03
C VAL A 325 -5.23 27.29 -7.77
N ALA A 326 -4.87 26.97 -6.54
CA ALA A 326 -3.53 26.50 -6.18
C ALA A 326 -3.60 25.13 -5.48
N VAL A 327 -2.72 24.21 -5.86
CA VAL A 327 -2.67 22.86 -5.28
C VAL A 327 -1.28 22.60 -4.71
N PHE A 328 -1.27 22.18 -3.46
CA PHE A 328 -0.04 21.88 -2.72
C PHE A 328 -0.05 20.42 -2.26
N HIS A 329 1.14 19.83 -2.18
CA HIS A 329 1.39 18.56 -1.49
C HIS A 329 2.24 18.82 -0.25
N ASP A 330 1.73 18.43 0.90
CA ASP A 330 2.35 18.63 2.20
C ASP A 330 2.43 17.31 2.98
N GLY A 331 3.54 16.64 2.82
CA GLY A 331 3.81 15.37 3.49
C GLY A 331 2.88 14.24 3.08
N ASP A 332 1.78 14.07 3.81
CA ASP A 332 0.80 12.99 3.63
C ASP A 332 -0.54 13.48 3.05
N ARG A 333 -0.63 14.75 2.66
CA ARG A 333 -1.90 15.36 2.21
C ARG A 333 -1.75 16.25 0.98
N LEU A 334 -2.83 16.36 0.21
CA LEU A 334 -3.04 17.39 -0.80
C LEU A 334 -3.87 18.51 -0.17
N VAL A 335 -3.58 19.73 -0.59
CA VAL A 335 -4.35 20.92 -0.22
C VAL A 335 -4.68 21.68 -1.50
N ARG A 336 -5.98 21.84 -1.78
CA ARG A 336 -6.48 22.64 -2.89
C ARG A 336 -7.10 23.91 -2.33
N TYR A 337 -6.49 25.03 -2.67
CA TYR A 337 -7.06 26.36 -2.52
C TYR A 337 -7.83 26.70 -3.79
N ALA A 338 -9.01 27.30 -3.64
CA ALA A 338 -9.76 27.84 -4.76
C ALA A 338 -10.39 29.17 -4.37
N GLU A 339 -10.21 30.17 -5.24
CA GLU A 339 -10.65 31.55 -5.07
C GLU A 339 -11.54 31.94 -6.27
N PRO A 340 -12.87 31.79 -6.17
CA PRO A 340 -13.80 32.33 -7.15
C PRO A 340 -13.75 33.86 -7.14
N GLU A 341 -14.05 34.50 -8.27
CA GLU A 341 -13.97 35.97 -8.42
C GLU A 341 -14.88 36.71 -7.42
N ASP A 342 -16.12 36.23 -7.21
CA ASP A 342 -17.14 36.90 -6.40
C ASP A 342 -17.53 36.12 -5.14
N ALA A 343 -16.69 35.21 -4.64
CA ALA A 343 -17.02 34.39 -3.47
C ALA A 343 -15.82 34.17 -2.56
N THR A 344 -16.12 33.78 -1.32
CA THR A 344 -15.08 33.44 -0.32
C THR A 344 -14.24 32.25 -0.79
N PRO A 345 -12.92 32.26 -0.50
CA PRO A 345 -12.04 31.17 -0.88
C PRO A 345 -12.44 29.86 -0.18
N THR A 346 -12.06 28.75 -0.78
CA THR A 346 -12.30 27.41 -0.23
C THR A 346 -11.00 26.65 -0.09
N LEU A 347 -10.92 25.81 0.93
CA LEU A 347 -9.82 24.88 1.17
C LEU A 347 -10.35 23.45 1.18
N HIS A 348 -9.71 22.58 0.41
CA HIS A 348 -10.02 21.16 0.43
C HIS A 348 -8.74 20.36 0.74
N PHE A 349 -8.82 19.50 1.76
CA PHE A 349 -7.72 18.67 2.23
C PHE A 349 -8.03 17.19 1.94
N ALA A 350 -7.10 16.49 1.32
CA ALA A 350 -7.24 15.05 1.10
C ALA A 350 -5.96 14.31 1.50
N ARG A 351 -6.12 13.20 2.23
CA ARG A 351 -5.02 12.34 2.62
C ARG A 351 -4.51 11.55 1.41
N VAL A 352 -3.18 11.47 1.24
CA VAL A 352 -2.53 10.79 0.10
C VAL A 352 -1.22 10.11 0.48
N ASP A 353 -1.10 9.66 1.73
CA ASP A 353 0.10 8.96 2.19
C ASP A 353 0.33 7.66 1.40
N ASN A 354 1.60 7.41 1.08
CA ASN A 354 2.02 6.25 0.30
C ASN A 354 1.31 6.12 -1.07
N ALA A 355 1.08 7.24 -1.74
CA ALA A 355 0.62 7.23 -3.11
C ALA A 355 1.62 6.46 -4.01
N ALA A 356 1.10 5.77 -5.01
CA ALA A 356 1.84 5.04 -6.01
C ALA A 356 1.57 5.62 -7.41
N VAL A 357 2.19 5.08 -8.43
CA VAL A 357 1.99 5.48 -9.85
C VAL A 357 0.51 5.65 -10.21
N THR A 358 -0.34 4.70 -9.78
CA THR A 358 -1.78 4.72 -10.09
C THR A 358 -2.57 5.66 -9.19
N SER A 359 -2.38 5.62 -7.88
CA SER A 359 -3.11 6.48 -6.93
C SER A 359 -2.60 7.93 -6.88
N GLY A 360 -1.41 8.19 -7.40
CA GLY A 360 -0.86 9.52 -7.63
C GLY A 360 -0.93 9.96 -9.09
N GLY A 361 -1.65 9.24 -9.96
CA GLY A 361 -1.71 9.48 -11.40
C GLY A 361 -2.61 10.65 -11.82
N ALA A 362 -3.51 11.08 -10.96
CA ALA A 362 -4.41 12.21 -11.20
C ALA A 362 -4.87 12.84 -9.89
N LEU A 363 -5.34 14.08 -9.96
CA LEU A 363 -6.12 14.73 -8.91
C LEU A 363 -7.30 15.49 -9.52
N VAL A 364 -8.40 15.65 -8.78
CA VAL A 364 -9.56 16.43 -9.19
C VAL A 364 -9.28 17.90 -8.93
N ILE A 365 -9.00 18.65 -10.00
CA ILE A 365 -8.61 20.05 -9.88
C ILE A 365 -9.80 21.00 -9.89
N GLY A 366 -10.88 20.65 -10.59
CA GLY A 366 -12.10 21.42 -10.69
C GLY A 366 -13.34 20.54 -10.59
N ARG A 367 -14.38 21.04 -9.92
CA ARG A 367 -15.73 20.46 -9.90
C ARG A 367 -16.76 21.56 -10.07
N GLY A 368 -17.81 21.24 -10.80
CA GLY A 368 -19.00 22.05 -10.95
C GLY A 368 -20.27 21.19 -10.84
N ASN A 369 -21.41 21.77 -11.20
CA ASN A 369 -22.67 21.05 -11.20
C ASN A 369 -22.65 19.95 -12.30
N GLY A 370 -22.49 18.71 -11.90
CA GLY A 370 -22.49 17.55 -12.80
C GLY A 370 -21.23 17.30 -13.61
N TRP A 371 -20.14 18.01 -13.35
CA TRP A 371 -18.87 17.83 -14.06
C TRP A 371 -17.65 17.96 -13.15
N MET A 372 -16.52 17.40 -13.60
CA MET A 372 -15.21 17.53 -12.99
C MET A 372 -14.11 17.63 -14.04
N ARG A 373 -12.91 18.08 -13.63
CA ARG A 373 -11.67 18.02 -14.41
C ARG A 373 -10.59 17.36 -13.60
N TYR A 374 -9.74 16.60 -14.27
CA TYR A 374 -8.52 16.07 -13.66
C TYR A 374 -7.32 16.96 -14.02
N LEU A 375 -6.39 17.08 -13.11
CA LEU A 375 -4.99 17.38 -13.37
C LEU A 375 -4.25 16.05 -13.39
N LEU A 376 -3.64 15.69 -14.51
CA LEU A 376 -2.95 14.42 -14.69
C LEU A 376 -1.49 14.51 -14.26
N ALA A 377 -0.95 13.43 -13.77
CA ALA A 377 0.48 13.32 -13.47
C ALA A 377 1.33 13.42 -14.74
N PRO A 378 2.61 13.85 -14.63
CA PRO A 378 3.47 14.00 -15.80
C PRO A 378 3.78 12.68 -16.51
N TRP A 379 3.60 11.55 -15.84
CA TRP A 379 3.77 10.20 -16.41
C TRP A 379 2.50 9.62 -17.05
N ILE A 380 1.39 10.35 -17.05
CA ILE A 380 0.18 9.95 -17.77
C ILE A 380 0.24 10.52 -19.17
N SER A 381 0.26 9.63 -20.16
CA SER A 381 0.38 9.97 -21.58
C SER A 381 -0.96 10.10 -22.30
N GLY A 382 -2.05 9.59 -21.70
CA GLY A 382 -3.37 9.64 -22.31
C GLY A 382 -4.48 9.35 -21.33
N ILE A 383 -5.69 9.76 -21.70
CA ILE A 383 -6.92 9.53 -20.93
C ILE A 383 -8.07 9.22 -21.88
N THR A 384 -8.86 8.23 -21.53
CA THR A 384 -10.15 7.94 -22.15
C THR A 384 -11.23 7.92 -21.08
N THR A 385 -12.48 8.09 -21.47
CA THR A 385 -13.64 8.01 -20.57
C THR A 385 -14.63 6.96 -21.06
N ARG A 386 -15.34 6.38 -20.10
CA ARG A 386 -16.44 5.45 -20.37
C ARG A 386 -17.47 5.48 -19.24
N ASP A 387 -18.64 4.93 -19.52
CA ASP A 387 -19.66 4.67 -18.51
C ASP A 387 -19.60 3.19 -18.07
N LEU A 388 -19.44 2.93 -16.78
CA LEU A 388 -19.47 1.56 -16.27
C LEU A 388 -20.84 0.89 -16.44
N LEU A 389 -21.94 1.66 -16.53
CA LEU A 389 -23.28 1.13 -16.78
C LEU A 389 -23.54 0.88 -18.27
N ALA A 390 -22.57 1.17 -19.13
CA ALA A 390 -22.57 0.79 -20.54
C ALA A 390 -21.27 0.03 -20.86
N PRO A 391 -21.09 -1.21 -20.32
CA PRO A 391 -19.82 -1.92 -20.37
C PRO A 391 -19.33 -2.22 -21.80
N ASP A 392 -20.26 -2.39 -22.74
CA ASP A 392 -19.97 -2.71 -24.14
C ASP A 392 -19.79 -1.45 -25.02
N ALA A 393 -20.04 -0.24 -24.46
CA ALA A 393 -19.85 1.00 -25.20
C ALA A 393 -18.34 1.29 -25.38
N PRO A 394 -17.95 1.87 -26.55
CA PRO A 394 -16.55 2.22 -26.78
C PRO A 394 -16.09 3.34 -25.85
N GLU A 395 -14.79 3.33 -25.53
CA GLU A 395 -14.14 4.43 -24.83
C GLU A 395 -14.06 5.67 -25.71
N ARG A 396 -14.13 6.85 -25.09
CA ARG A 396 -13.97 8.14 -25.77
C ARG A 396 -12.69 8.80 -25.31
N GLY A 397 -11.85 9.21 -26.26
CA GLY A 397 -10.67 10.01 -25.99
C GLY A 397 -11.04 11.36 -25.36
N LEU A 398 -10.22 11.83 -24.46
CA LEU A 398 -10.37 13.12 -23.81
C LEU A 398 -9.13 13.98 -24.06
N HIS A 399 -9.35 15.26 -24.38
CA HIS A 399 -8.25 16.19 -24.58
C HIS A 399 -7.57 16.55 -23.25
N ILE A 400 -6.25 16.71 -23.31
CA ILE A 400 -5.39 17.14 -22.20
C ILE A 400 -4.72 18.46 -22.62
N ALA A 401 -4.96 19.51 -21.86
CA ALA A 401 -4.30 20.79 -22.09
C ALA A 401 -2.78 20.71 -21.76
N PRO A 402 -1.95 21.62 -22.29
CA PRO A 402 -0.50 21.59 -22.07
C PRO A 402 -0.07 21.65 -20.58
N ASP A 403 -0.91 22.19 -19.72
CA ASP A 403 -0.69 22.21 -18.26
C ASP A 403 -1.15 20.93 -17.55
N GLY A 404 -1.63 19.93 -18.31
CA GLY A 404 -2.06 18.64 -17.81
C GLY A 404 -3.50 18.59 -17.32
N VAL A 405 -4.28 19.65 -17.49
CA VAL A 405 -5.70 19.69 -17.14
C VAL A 405 -6.53 19.06 -18.26
N THR A 406 -7.50 18.22 -17.89
CA THR A 406 -8.39 17.58 -18.87
C THR A 406 -9.58 18.46 -19.23
N ASP A 407 -10.26 18.14 -20.31
CA ASP A 407 -11.62 18.62 -20.55
C ASP A 407 -12.58 18.16 -19.44
N ARG A 408 -13.78 18.72 -19.43
CA ARG A 408 -14.83 18.35 -18.45
C ARG A 408 -15.31 16.92 -18.65
N ILE A 409 -15.44 16.20 -17.56
CA ILE A 409 -15.96 14.84 -17.51
C ILE A 409 -17.22 14.88 -16.64
N PRO A 410 -18.32 14.17 -17.00
CA PRO A 410 -19.45 14.03 -16.09
C PRO A 410 -19.06 13.45 -14.75
N THR A 411 -19.64 13.91 -13.65
CA THR A 411 -19.42 13.32 -12.32
C THR A 411 -20.30 12.10 -12.13
N PRO A 412 -19.85 11.06 -11.41
CA PRO A 412 -20.72 10.01 -10.93
C PRO A 412 -21.88 10.58 -10.08
N PRO A 413 -23.07 9.95 -10.07
CA PRO A 413 -24.23 10.47 -9.37
C PRO A 413 -23.98 10.65 -7.87
N GLU A 414 -24.51 11.74 -7.32
CA GLU A 414 -24.47 12.02 -5.89
C GLU A 414 -25.44 11.11 -5.11
N SER A 415 -25.33 11.15 -3.78
CA SER A 415 -26.20 10.37 -2.90
C SER A 415 -27.67 10.77 -3.09
N GLY A 416 -28.57 9.78 -3.27
CA GLY A 416 -30.02 9.99 -3.39
C GLY A 416 -30.58 10.09 -4.81
N GLY A 417 -29.75 10.27 -5.84
CA GLY A 417 -30.21 10.26 -7.24
C GLY A 417 -30.34 8.87 -7.85
N ALA A 418 -31.07 8.76 -8.97
CA ALA A 418 -31.08 7.53 -9.77
C ALA A 418 -29.66 7.24 -10.29
N CYS A 419 -29.25 5.97 -10.27
CA CYS A 419 -27.96 5.54 -10.80
C CYS A 419 -28.12 5.11 -12.26
N GLY A 420 -28.28 6.06 -13.16
CA GLY A 420 -28.42 5.82 -14.60
C GLY A 420 -27.11 5.82 -15.39
N SER A 421 -26.02 6.29 -14.80
CA SER A 421 -24.70 6.37 -15.41
C SER A 421 -23.62 6.36 -14.30
N TRP A 422 -22.45 5.81 -14.60
CA TRP A 422 -21.28 5.85 -13.71
C TRP A 422 -20.03 6.15 -14.51
N PRO A 423 -19.72 7.43 -14.79
CA PRO A 423 -18.56 7.84 -15.56
C PRO A 423 -17.26 7.51 -14.84
N VAL A 424 -16.31 6.96 -15.58
CA VAL A 424 -14.94 6.70 -15.12
C VAL A 424 -13.94 7.14 -16.16
N ALA A 425 -12.71 7.36 -15.75
CA ALA A 425 -11.59 7.61 -16.65
C ALA A 425 -10.61 6.42 -16.65
N ARG A 426 -10.11 6.07 -17.83
CA ARG A 426 -8.96 5.17 -17.99
C ARG A 426 -7.74 6.01 -18.27
N LEU A 427 -6.76 5.92 -17.39
CA LEU A 427 -5.49 6.61 -17.51
C LEU A 427 -4.46 5.68 -18.13
N HIS A 428 -3.65 6.20 -19.06
CA HIS A 428 -2.59 5.47 -19.74
C HIS A 428 -1.24 6.02 -19.29
N THR A 429 -0.38 5.15 -18.73
CA THR A 429 0.96 5.56 -18.33
C THR A 429 1.89 5.64 -19.53
N SER A 430 2.86 6.55 -19.48
CA SER A 430 3.95 6.66 -20.46
C SER A 430 4.83 5.41 -20.45
N ALA A 431 5.40 5.06 -21.60
CA ALA A 431 6.39 3.99 -21.74
C ALA A 431 7.67 4.22 -20.91
N ARG A 432 7.94 5.45 -20.49
CA ARG A 432 9.07 5.80 -19.61
C ARG A 432 8.91 5.29 -18.17
N ILE A 433 7.72 4.79 -17.80
CA ILE A 433 7.45 4.13 -16.50
C ILE A 433 7.54 2.61 -16.64
N GLY A 434 8.64 2.07 -17.05
CA GLY A 434 8.95 0.65 -17.03
C GLY A 434 7.91 -0.29 -17.71
N GLN A 435 6.65 -0.25 -17.34
CA GLN A 435 5.56 -1.00 -17.98
C GLN A 435 4.37 -0.08 -18.29
N PRO A 436 4.10 0.23 -19.56
CA PRO A 436 2.90 0.97 -19.96
C PRO A 436 1.64 0.19 -19.57
N ARG A 437 0.72 0.82 -18.86
CA ARG A 437 -0.55 0.21 -18.45
C ARG A 437 -1.68 1.21 -18.49
N GLY A 438 -2.88 0.69 -18.75
CA GLY A 438 -4.12 1.42 -18.54
C GLY A 438 -4.74 1.01 -17.20
N PHE A 439 -5.29 1.96 -16.45
CA PHE A 439 -6.00 1.71 -15.21
C PHE A 439 -7.20 2.63 -15.05
N LEU A 440 -8.25 2.16 -14.40
CA LEU A 440 -9.49 2.91 -14.22
C LEU A 440 -9.47 3.71 -12.92
N VAL A 441 -9.97 4.94 -13.00
CA VAL A 441 -10.19 5.79 -11.83
C VAL A 441 -11.61 6.35 -11.83
N SER A 442 -12.18 6.51 -10.62
CA SER A 442 -13.50 7.09 -10.39
C SER A 442 -13.44 8.22 -9.37
N ASP A 443 -14.26 9.23 -9.55
CA ASP A 443 -14.42 10.29 -8.55
C ASP A 443 -15.43 9.87 -7.46
N LEU A 444 -14.97 9.80 -6.22
CA LEU A 444 -15.80 9.55 -5.05
C LEU A 444 -15.86 10.77 -4.10
N GLY A 445 -15.58 11.97 -4.61
CA GLY A 445 -15.74 13.22 -3.86
C GLY A 445 -14.46 13.80 -3.27
N ASP A 446 -13.37 13.03 -3.20
CA ASP A 446 -12.07 13.49 -2.69
C ASP A 446 -11.22 14.18 -3.79
N LEU A 447 -10.07 14.77 -3.41
CA LEU A 447 -9.11 15.33 -4.38
C LEU A 447 -8.40 14.24 -5.19
N ALA A 448 -8.08 13.11 -4.58
CA ALA A 448 -7.49 11.97 -5.28
C ALA A 448 -8.62 11.04 -5.76
N PRO A 449 -8.71 10.75 -7.07
CA PRO A 449 -9.67 9.79 -7.58
C PRO A 449 -9.31 8.37 -7.12
N VAL A 450 -10.33 7.54 -7.02
CA VAL A 450 -10.20 6.17 -6.53
C VAL A 450 -9.78 5.24 -7.65
N HIS A 451 -8.74 4.44 -7.45
CA HIS A 451 -8.31 3.40 -8.39
C HIS A 451 -9.23 2.17 -8.30
N LEU A 452 -9.84 1.80 -9.42
CA LEU A 452 -10.70 0.63 -9.54
C LEU A 452 -9.90 -0.57 -10.04
N MET A 453 -10.07 -1.73 -9.39
CA MET A 453 -9.36 -2.98 -9.69
C MET A 453 -10.35 -4.14 -9.85
N TYR A 454 -9.93 -5.18 -10.54
CA TYR A 454 -10.71 -6.41 -10.70
C TYR A 454 -9.82 -7.64 -10.50
N GLY A 455 -10.38 -8.68 -9.92
CA GLY A 455 -9.76 -9.98 -9.80
C GLY A 455 -10.78 -11.10 -9.96
N GLU A 456 -10.35 -12.26 -10.49
CA GLU A 456 -11.18 -13.45 -10.64
C GLU A 456 -10.46 -14.66 -10.04
N ALA A 457 -11.20 -15.48 -9.30
CA ALA A 457 -10.68 -16.73 -8.77
C ALA A 457 -10.39 -17.71 -9.92
N GLY A 458 -9.19 -18.26 -9.96
CA GLY A 458 -8.79 -19.21 -11.00
C GLY A 458 -8.08 -18.59 -12.21
N ALA A 459 -8.08 -17.29 -12.40
CA ALA A 459 -7.36 -16.64 -13.50
C ALA A 459 -5.82 -16.65 -13.35
N GLY A 460 -5.28 -17.41 -12.41
CA GLY A 460 -3.84 -17.55 -12.18
C GLY A 460 -3.39 -18.99 -11.88
N ALA A 461 -4.31 -19.97 -11.90
CA ALA A 461 -3.95 -21.38 -11.89
C ALA A 461 -3.71 -21.82 -13.35
N GLY A 462 -2.75 -21.16 -14.02
CA GLY A 462 -2.30 -21.49 -15.36
C GLY A 462 -1.65 -22.86 -15.40
N ALA A 463 -1.86 -23.57 -16.52
CA ALA A 463 -1.23 -24.83 -16.86
C ALA A 463 0.30 -24.78 -16.65
N PRO A 464 0.94 -25.93 -16.26
CA PRO A 464 2.38 -25.99 -16.14
C PRO A 464 3.00 -25.78 -17.52
N GLY A 465 3.69 -24.64 -17.74
CA GLY A 465 4.41 -24.38 -18.98
C GLY A 465 4.39 -22.92 -19.49
N SER A 466 3.74 -21.98 -18.84
CA SER A 466 3.83 -20.57 -19.23
C SER A 466 4.79 -19.84 -18.31
N GLU A 467 6.08 -19.86 -18.66
CA GLU A 467 7.08 -18.91 -18.14
C GLU A 467 6.70 -17.51 -18.61
N VAL A 468 6.04 -16.75 -17.74
CA VAL A 468 5.99 -15.31 -17.91
C VAL A 468 7.28 -14.76 -17.32
N ALA A 469 8.17 -14.35 -18.22
CA ALA A 469 9.43 -13.70 -17.93
C ALA A 469 9.29 -12.64 -16.82
N GLY A 470 10.22 -12.67 -15.88
CA GLY A 470 10.30 -11.77 -14.74
C GLY A 470 10.26 -10.30 -15.15
N GLY A 471 9.38 -9.57 -14.52
CA GLY A 471 9.30 -8.13 -14.57
C GLY A 471 8.67 -7.65 -13.26
N ASP A 472 9.42 -6.91 -12.48
CA ASP A 472 9.05 -6.31 -11.19
C ASP A 472 7.74 -5.53 -11.30
N ALA A 473 6.63 -6.19 -11.01
CA ALA A 473 5.35 -5.56 -10.95
C ALA A 473 5.10 -5.01 -9.53
N ALA A 474 5.59 -3.81 -9.27
CA ALA A 474 5.00 -2.92 -8.27
C ALA A 474 3.60 -2.49 -8.77
N GLY A 475 2.73 -3.42 -9.01
CA GLY A 475 1.36 -3.25 -9.48
C GLY A 475 0.51 -4.32 -8.87
N PHE A 476 -0.45 -3.91 -8.11
CA PHE A 476 -1.50 -4.64 -7.43
C PHE A 476 -2.22 -5.66 -8.33
N GLY A 477 -1.54 -6.79 -8.61
CA GLY A 477 -2.10 -7.95 -9.25
C GLY A 477 -1.76 -9.15 -8.39
N GLY A 478 -2.67 -9.56 -7.51
CA GLY A 478 -2.63 -10.89 -6.94
C GLY A 478 -2.83 -11.93 -8.05
N PRO A 479 -2.54 -13.23 -7.83
CA PRO A 479 -2.82 -14.26 -8.80
C PRO A 479 -4.31 -14.17 -9.21
N GLY A 480 -4.56 -13.89 -10.49
CA GLY A 480 -5.90 -13.72 -11.04
C GLY A 480 -6.36 -12.29 -11.33
N SER A 481 -5.49 -11.27 -11.27
CA SER A 481 -5.86 -9.93 -11.74
C SER A 481 -5.92 -9.92 -13.27
N GLY A 482 -7.15 -9.96 -13.82
CA GLY A 482 -7.41 -9.69 -15.21
C GLY A 482 -7.20 -8.22 -15.56
N GLU A 483 -7.11 -7.91 -16.85
CA GLU A 483 -7.07 -6.52 -17.31
C GLU A 483 -8.34 -5.79 -16.82
N VAL A 484 -8.17 -4.70 -16.07
CA VAL A 484 -9.29 -3.96 -15.43
C VAL A 484 -10.30 -3.41 -16.44
N ALA A 485 -9.88 -3.24 -17.68
CA ALA A 485 -10.71 -2.78 -18.79
C ALA A 485 -11.15 -3.93 -19.72
N GLY A 486 -10.85 -5.18 -19.42
CA GLY A 486 -11.37 -6.35 -20.13
C GLY A 486 -12.88 -6.55 -19.90
N ALA A 487 -13.57 -7.21 -20.84
CA ALA A 487 -15.03 -7.41 -20.76
C ALA A 487 -15.50 -8.02 -19.43
N PRO A 488 -14.85 -9.04 -18.82
CA PRO A 488 -15.29 -9.59 -17.53
C PRO A 488 -15.23 -8.56 -16.40
N ALA A 489 -14.20 -7.72 -16.38
CA ALA A 489 -14.06 -6.67 -15.37
C ALA A 489 -15.15 -5.61 -15.53
N LEU A 490 -15.39 -5.15 -16.75
CA LEU A 490 -16.40 -4.14 -17.05
C LEU A 490 -17.82 -4.61 -16.72
N HIS A 491 -18.18 -5.86 -17.06
CA HIS A 491 -19.46 -6.45 -16.68
C HIS A 491 -19.61 -6.61 -15.15
N SER A 492 -18.53 -6.98 -14.45
CA SER A 492 -18.54 -7.00 -12.98
C SER A 492 -18.76 -5.59 -12.42
N TRP A 493 -18.08 -4.59 -12.95
CA TRP A 493 -18.24 -3.20 -12.53
C TRP A 493 -19.63 -2.64 -12.87
N ALA A 494 -20.22 -3.00 -14.01
CA ALA A 494 -21.57 -2.58 -14.36
C ALA A 494 -22.59 -2.97 -13.30
N ARG A 495 -22.41 -4.12 -12.64
CA ARG A 495 -23.31 -4.64 -11.58
C ARG A 495 -23.00 -4.10 -10.19
N THR A 496 -21.86 -3.47 -9.99
CA THR A 496 -21.38 -2.99 -8.67
C THR A 496 -21.21 -1.47 -8.61
N ALA A 497 -21.13 -0.78 -9.74
CA ALA A 497 -20.82 0.65 -9.81
C ALA A 497 -21.73 1.50 -8.92
N CYS A 498 -23.04 1.26 -8.92
CA CYS A 498 -23.97 2.03 -8.11
C CYS A 498 -23.74 1.90 -6.61
N SER A 499 -23.14 0.81 -6.14
CA SER A 499 -22.79 0.63 -4.73
C SER A 499 -21.62 1.52 -4.28
N LEU A 500 -20.82 2.05 -5.22
CA LEU A 500 -19.72 2.97 -4.94
C LEU A 500 -20.20 4.30 -4.31
N ARG A 501 -21.48 4.66 -4.48
CA ARG A 501 -22.06 5.84 -3.82
C ARG A 501 -21.90 5.83 -2.32
N ALA A 502 -22.01 4.65 -1.69
CA ALA A 502 -21.83 4.49 -0.24
C ALA A 502 -20.39 4.72 0.24
N LEU A 503 -19.45 4.90 -0.67
CA LEU A 503 -18.03 5.13 -0.39
C LEU A 503 -17.62 6.60 -0.56
N ARG A 504 -18.54 7.49 -1.01
CA ARG A 504 -18.21 8.91 -1.24
C ARG A 504 -17.78 9.59 0.07
N GLY A 505 -16.72 10.40 -0.02
CA GLY A 505 -16.17 11.14 1.14
C GLY A 505 -15.52 10.26 2.21
N ALA A 506 -15.41 8.95 2.01
CA ALA A 506 -14.80 8.03 2.99
C ALA A 506 -13.26 7.97 2.93
N GLY A 507 -12.61 8.79 2.12
CA GLY A 507 -11.15 8.74 1.95
C GLY A 507 -10.66 7.45 1.32
N VAL A 508 -11.38 6.94 0.33
CA VAL A 508 -11.06 5.68 -0.34
C VAL A 508 -9.92 5.89 -1.33
N ARG A 509 -8.93 5.00 -1.28
CA ARG A 509 -7.79 4.98 -2.19
C ARG A 509 -8.00 4.03 -3.36
N THR A 510 -8.51 2.83 -3.07
CA THR A 510 -8.70 1.77 -4.05
C THR A 510 -9.98 1.01 -3.78
N VAL A 511 -10.64 0.56 -4.83
CA VAL A 511 -11.74 -0.42 -4.73
C VAL A 511 -11.43 -1.60 -5.63
N ASN A 512 -11.50 -2.80 -5.10
CA ASN A 512 -11.31 -4.05 -5.82
C ASN A 512 -12.61 -4.85 -5.86
N ASN A 513 -13.04 -5.24 -7.05
CA ASN A 513 -14.06 -6.25 -7.25
C ASN A 513 -13.38 -7.60 -7.44
N TRP A 514 -13.64 -8.53 -6.56
CA TRP A 514 -13.12 -9.89 -6.64
C TRP A 514 -14.26 -10.89 -6.87
N ALA A 515 -14.35 -11.44 -8.07
CA ALA A 515 -15.22 -12.57 -8.38
C ALA A 515 -14.60 -13.85 -7.79
N TYR A 516 -14.91 -14.15 -6.54
CA TYR A 516 -14.22 -15.19 -5.76
C TYR A 516 -14.80 -16.59 -5.94
N ALA A 517 -16.04 -16.74 -6.40
CA ALA A 517 -16.66 -18.03 -6.66
C ALA A 517 -17.73 -17.95 -7.75
N ARG A 518 -17.94 -19.07 -8.43
CA ARG A 518 -19.08 -19.33 -9.31
C ARG A 518 -19.83 -20.57 -8.81
N GLN A 519 -21.15 -20.55 -8.86
CA GLN A 519 -21.99 -21.61 -8.34
C GLN A 519 -23.19 -21.84 -9.26
N SER A 520 -23.51 -23.11 -9.55
CA SER A 520 -24.74 -23.48 -10.25
C SER A 520 -25.92 -23.30 -9.32
N LEU A 521 -26.96 -22.64 -9.80
CA LEU A 521 -28.21 -22.47 -9.08
C LEU A 521 -29.09 -23.72 -9.21
N PRO A 522 -29.83 -24.09 -8.15
CA PRO A 522 -30.79 -25.18 -8.21
C PRO A 522 -31.82 -25.01 -9.32
N GLU A 523 -32.45 -26.12 -9.72
CA GLU A 523 -33.54 -26.16 -10.68
C GLU A 523 -33.20 -25.53 -12.05
N GLY A 524 -31.94 -25.60 -12.46
CA GLY A 524 -31.54 -25.02 -13.75
C GLY A 524 -31.58 -23.49 -13.77
N GLY A 525 -31.51 -22.82 -12.62
CA GLY A 525 -31.56 -21.36 -12.50
C GLY A 525 -30.34 -20.61 -13.09
N GLY A 526 -29.40 -21.33 -13.72
CA GLY A 526 -28.17 -20.78 -14.31
C GLY A 526 -26.99 -20.76 -13.34
N THR A 527 -26.01 -19.91 -13.60
CA THR A 527 -24.82 -19.75 -12.75
C THR A 527 -24.80 -18.38 -12.09
N VAL A 528 -24.60 -18.36 -10.79
CA VAL A 528 -24.37 -17.15 -10.00
C VAL A 528 -22.87 -16.89 -9.86
N THR A 529 -22.49 -15.61 -9.90
CA THR A 529 -21.16 -15.16 -9.53
C THR A 529 -21.22 -14.51 -8.14
N TRP A 530 -20.32 -14.91 -7.25
CA TRP A 530 -20.12 -14.30 -5.95
C TRP A 530 -18.99 -13.29 -6.04
N VAL A 531 -19.29 -12.05 -5.72
CA VAL A 531 -18.32 -10.95 -5.82
C VAL A 531 -18.09 -10.33 -4.44
N CYS A 532 -16.84 -10.16 -4.09
CA CYS A 532 -16.46 -9.36 -2.94
C CYS A 532 -15.89 -8.01 -3.41
N THR A 533 -16.58 -6.94 -3.11
CA THR A 533 -16.11 -5.56 -3.32
C THR A 533 -15.41 -5.08 -2.06
N ARG A 534 -14.11 -4.77 -2.17
CA ARG A 534 -13.31 -4.24 -1.07
C ARG A 534 -12.85 -2.83 -1.37
N ALA A 535 -13.18 -1.90 -0.49
CA ALA A 535 -12.68 -0.52 -0.50
C ALA A 535 -11.58 -0.36 0.56
N ASP A 536 -10.38 -0.02 0.15
CA ASP A 536 -9.30 0.37 1.05
C ASP A 536 -9.18 1.89 1.08
N THR A 537 -9.04 2.44 2.29
CA THR A 537 -8.90 3.88 2.50
C THR A 537 -7.42 4.26 2.63
N TRP A 538 -7.11 5.54 2.56
CA TRP A 538 -5.76 6.07 2.84
C TRP A 538 -5.29 5.77 4.26
N ARG A 539 -6.21 5.41 5.17
CA ARG A 539 -5.92 5.05 6.57
C ARG A 539 -5.81 3.55 6.83
N GLY A 540 -6.09 2.73 5.83
CA GLY A 540 -6.07 1.27 5.96
C GLY A 540 -7.37 0.62 5.48
N PRO A 541 -7.70 -0.60 5.97
CA PRO A 541 -8.88 -1.33 5.55
C PRO A 541 -10.16 -0.53 5.74
N GLY A 542 -11.00 -0.52 4.72
CA GLY A 542 -12.30 0.16 4.75
C GLY A 542 -13.47 -0.82 4.78
N ARG A 543 -14.38 -0.66 3.82
CA ARG A 543 -15.60 -1.47 3.70
C ARG A 543 -15.39 -2.68 2.81
N VAL A 544 -15.95 -3.80 3.21
CA VAL A 544 -16.13 -4.99 2.38
C VAL A 544 -17.62 -5.24 2.19
N THR A 545 -18.04 -5.59 0.97
CA THR A 545 -19.40 -5.98 0.64
C THR A 545 -19.37 -7.25 -0.19
N VAL A 546 -20.07 -8.27 0.24
CA VAL A 546 -20.27 -9.51 -0.52
C VAL A 546 -21.58 -9.40 -1.30
N GLN A 547 -21.52 -9.71 -2.58
CA GLN A 547 -22.67 -9.64 -3.48
C GLN A 547 -22.95 -11.00 -4.13
N PHE A 548 -24.21 -11.34 -4.19
CA PHE A 548 -24.77 -12.44 -4.95
C PHE A 548 -25.26 -11.90 -6.29
N GLN A 549 -24.66 -12.37 -7.39
CA GLN A 549 -24.95 -11.90 -8.74
C GLN A 549 -25.52 -13.05 -9.60
N PRO A 550 -26.83 -13.33 -9.51
CA PRO A 550 -27.48 -14.34 -10.34
C PRO A 550 -27.50 -13.92 -11.82
N PRO A 551 -27.85 -14.82 -12.75
CA PRO A 551 -28.13 -14.44 -14.12
C PRO A 551 -29.10 -13.25 -14.18
N ALA A 552 -28.76 -12.26 -14.98
CA ALA A 552 -29.49 -11.00 -15.07
C ALA A 552 -30.01 -10.80 -16.50
N ALA A 553 -31.15 -10.12 -16.62
CA ALA A 553 -31.71 -9.80 -17.93
C ALA A 553 -30.90 -8.72 -18.65
N ARG A 554 -30.31 -7.80 -17.90
CA ARG A 554 -29.42 -6.75 -18.43
C ARG A 554 -28.03 -6.84 -17.76
N PRO A 555 -26.96 -6.51 -18.48
CA PRO A 555 -25.61 -6.49 -17.91
C PRO A 555 -25.46 -5.58 -16.68
N THR A 556 -26.32 -4.58 -16.55
CA THR A 556 -26.32 -3.56 -15.50
C THR A 556 -27.20 -3.88 -14.30
N ASP A 557 -27.98 -4.98 -14.35
CA ASP A 557 -28.82 -5.34 -13.21
C ASP A 557 -27.93 -5.57 -11.98
N PRO A 558 -28.15 -4.82 -10.88
CA PRO A 558 -27.22 -4.83 -9.76
C PRO A 558 -27.17 -6.20 -9.07
N GLY A 559 -25.99 -6.55 -8.56
CA GLY A 559 -25.86 -7.67 -7.65
C GLY A 559 -26.58 -7.39 -6.32
N ARG A 560 -27.14 -8.43 -5.70
CA ARG A 560 -27.77 -8.34 -4.37
C ARG A 560 -26.68 -8.34 -3.29
N PRO A 561 -26.53 -7.29 -2.48
CA PRO A 561 -25.66 -7.32 -1.30
C PRO A 561 -26.19 -8.37 -0.30
N VAL A 562 -25.34 -9.25 0.16
CA VAL A 562 -25.69 -10.35 1.09
C VAL A 562 -24.88 -10.32 2.37
N GLY A 563 -23.76 -9.57 2.40
CA GLY A 563 -22.96 -9.40 3.59
C GLY A 563 -22.08 -8.16 3.50
N GLY A 564 -21.73 -7.61 4.65
CA GLY A 564 -20.84 -6.47 4.72
C GLY A 564 -20.10 -6.38 6.05
N ALA A 565 -18.90 -5.77 6.02
CA ALA A 565 -18.10 -5.50 7.19
C ALA A 565 -17.25 -4.25 7.00
N LEU A 566 -16.93 -3.58 8.11
CA LEU A 566 -16.05 -2.41 8.12
C LEU A 566 -14.71 -2.79 8.78
N ASN A 567 -13.65 -2.08 8.39
CA ASN A 567 -12.31 -2.20 8.99
C ASN A 567 -11.80 -3.66 9.04
N THR A 568 -12.10 -4.43 8.02
CA THR A 568 -11.76 -5.85 7.94
C THR A 568 -10.65 -6.11 6.92
N ALA A 569 -9.83 -7.11 7.20
CA ALA A 569 -8.83 -7.60 6.24
C ALA A 569 -9.41 -8.61 5.23
N ARG A 570 -10.68 -9.00 5.34
CA ARG A 570 -11.33 -9.96 4.41
C ARG A 570 -11.32 -9.45 2.98
N CYS A 571 -11.29 -10.35 2.02
CA CYS A 571 -11.19 -10.04 0.59
C CYS A 571 -9.94 -9.22 0.23
N GLY A 572 -8.89 -9.31 1.04
CA GLY A 572 -7.61 -8.65 0.78
C GLY A 572 -6.89 -9.27 -0.42
N ARG A 573 -5.96 -8.51 -1.00
CA ARG A 573 -5.18 -8.90 -2.19
C ARG A 573 -4.40 -10.22 -2.05
N PHE A 574 -4.18 -10.68 -0.83
CA PHE A 574 -3.51 -11.95 -0.53
C PHE A 574 -4.49 -13.12 -0.37
N GLY A 575 -5.70 -13.02 -0.94
CA GLY A 575 -6.64 -14.12 -0.95
C GLY A 575 -7.15 -14.53 0.43
N ARG A 576 -7.32 -13.57 1.36
CA ARG A 576 -7.91 -13.89 2.66
C ARG A 576 -9.29 -14.49 2.47
N PRO A 577 -9.56 -15.64 3.08
CA PRO A 577 -10.79 -16.39 2.86
C PRO A 577 -12.01 -15.56 3.14
N VAL A 578 -13.00 -15.66 2.26
CA VAL A 578 -14.32 -15.08 2.40
C VAL A 578 -15.37 -16.15 2.17
N VAL A 579 -16.44 -16.06 2.93
CA VAL A 579 -17.66 -16.87 2.75
C VAL A 579 -18.82 -15.90 2.68
N GLY A 580 -19.71 -16.12 1.73
CA GLY A 580 -21.00 -15.44 1.63
C GLY A 580 -22.12 -16.46 1.59
N ASP A 581 -23.28 -16.08 2.11
CA ASP A 581 -24.49 -16.90 2.08
C ASP A 581 -25.71 -16.07 1.74
N VAL A 582 -26.75 -16.72 1.24
CA VAL A 582 -28.01 -16.08 0.91
C VAL A 582 -29.17 -17.09 0.90
N HIS A 583 -30.34 -16.65 1.38
CA HIS A 583 -31.59 -17.34 1.07
C HIS A 583 -32.09 -16.87 -0.29
N TRP A 584 -32.24 -17.82 -1.19
CA TRP A 584 -32.66 -17.59 -2.57
C TRP A 584 -33.89 -18.43 -2.91
N GLN A 585 -34.84 -17.82 -3.62
CA GLN A 585 -36.06 -18.48 -4.08
C GLN A 585 -35.96 -18.85 -5.56
N ALA A 586 -36.14 -20.11 -5.88
CA ALA A 586 -36.20 -20.59 -7.24
C ALA A 586 -37.52 -20.17 -7.93
N LYS A 587 -37.59 -20.27 -9.24
CA LYS A 587 -38.83 -19.97 -10.01
C LYS A 587 -39.99 -20.85 -9.62
N SER A 588 -39.76 -22.05 -9.10
CA SER A 588 -40.79 -22.95 -8.55
C SER A 588 -41.42 -22.47 -7.24
N GLY A 589 -40.88 -21.41 -6.63
CA GLY A 589 -41.26 -20.95 -5.30
C GLY A 589 -40.52 -21.61 -4.15
N LYS A 590 -39.69 -22.65 -4.40
CA LYS A 590 -38.89 -23.31 -3.39
C LYS A 590 -37.72 -22.43 -2.92
N TRP A 591 -37.46 -22.45 -1.62
CA TRP A 591 -36.35 -21.74 -1.01
C TRP A 591 -35.12 -22.62 -0.85
N TYR A 592 -33.96 -22.02 -1.04
CA TYR A 592 -32.65 -22.64 -0.91
C TYR A 592 -31.73 -21.76 -0.07
N LEU A 593 -30.94 -22.36 0.81
CA LEU A 593 -29.75 -21.74 1.38
C LEU A 593 -28.60 -21.99 0.39
N LEU A 594 -28.07 -20.92 -0.16
CA LEU A 594 -26.90 -20.93 -1.03
C LEU A 594 -25.73 -20.30 -0.27
N ALA A 595 -24.55 -20.89 -0.40
CA ALA A 595 -23.34 -20.30 0.13
C ALA A 595 -22.15 -20.62 -0.75
N ALA A 596 -21.15 -19.73 -0.74
CA ALA A 596 -19.88 -19.94 -1.44
C ALA A 596 -18.70 -19.39 -0.65
N GLY A 597 -17.62 -20.16 -0.64
CA GLY A 597 -16.31 -19.78 -0.14
C GLY A 597 -15.34 -19.42 -1.25
N SER A 598 -14.39 -18.55 -0.95
CA SER A 598 -13.27 -18.23 -1.85
C SER A 598 -12.28 -19.39 -1.97
N PRO A 599 -11.33 -19.37 -2.93
CA PRO A 599 -10.23 -20.32 -2.98
C PRO A 599 -9.54 -20.47 -1.63
N GLY A 600 -9.28 -21.69 -1.22
CA GLY A 600 -8.78 -22.02 0.13
C GLY A 600 -9.86 -22.46 1.12
N VAL A 601 -11.14 -22.22 0.85
CA VAL A 601 -12.26 -22.85 1.56
C VAL A 601 -12.48 -24.24 0.97
N THR A 602 -12.26 -25.28 1.78
CA THR A 602 -12.32 -26.69 1.37
C THR A 602 -13.69 -27.33 1.65
N GLY A 603 -14.53 -26.66 2.42
CA GLY A 603 -15.88 -27.14 2.73
C GLY A 603 -16.67 -26.09 3.50
N LEU A 604 -18.00 -26.30 3.56
CA LEU A 604 -18.93 -25.39 4.23
C LEU A 604 -19.77 -26.17 5.24
N ASP A 605 -20.00 -25.56 6.40
CA ASP A 605 -20.88 -26.04 7.46
C ASP A 605 -22.01 -25.01 7.60
N ALA A 606 -23.25 -25.46 7.65
CA ALA A 606 -24.40 -24.63 8.00
C ALA A 606 -25.07 -25.15 9.27
N THR A 607 -25.47 -24.24 10.15
CA THR A 607 -26.17 -24.52 11.40
C THR A 607 -27.39 -23.61 11.55
N GLY A 608 -28.29 -23.97 12.44
CA GLY A 608 -29.55 -23.25 12.64
C GLY A 608 -30.73 -23.97 12.00
N ALA A 609 -31.56 -23.27 11.25
CA ALA A 609 -32.74 -23.84 10.57
C ALA A 609 -32.36 -24.85 9.47
N VAL A 610 -31.17 -24.76 8.92
CA VAL A 610 -30.58 -25.72 7.99
C VAL A 610 -29.30 -26.25 8.63
N ARG A 611 -29.19 -27.58 8.77
CA ARG A 611 -27.99 -28.23 9.30
C ARG A 611 -27.40 -29.14 8.24
N THR A 612 -26.22 -28.80 7.76
CA THR A 612 -25.54 -29.57 6.74
C THR A 612 -24.05 -29.29 6.72
N THR A 613 -23.30 -30.23 6.17
CA THR A 613 -21.83 -30.12 5.98
C THR A 613 -21.49 -30.61 4.58
N THR A 614 -20.65 -29.86 3.87
CA THR A 614 -20.15 -30.26 2.57
C THR A 614 -18.63 -30.14 2.50
N THR A 615 -18.00 -30.96 1.67
CA THR A 615 -16.58 -30.86 1.31
C THR A 615 -16.35 -30.02 0.06
N SER A 616 -17.39 -29.35 -0.44
CA SER A 616 -17.33 -28.41 -1.56
C SER A 616 -17.18 -26.98 -1.05
N PRO A 617 -16.51 -26.08 -1.76
CA PRO A 617 -16.50 -24.66 -1.46
C PRO A 617 -17.85 -23.97 -1.75
N THR A 618 -18.84 -24.70 -2.31
CA THR A 618 -20.20 -24.21 -2.55
C THR A 618 -21.24 -25.09 -1.90
N LEU A 619 -22.33 -24.49 -1.41
CA LEU A 619 -23.45 -25.14 -0.77
C LEU A 619 -24.74 -24.69 -1.43
N ALA A 620 -25.61 -25.65 -1.78
CA ALA A 620 -26.97 -25.39 -2.25
C ALA A 620 -27.92 -26.45 -1.66
N VAL A 621 -28.73 -26.07 -0.68
CA VAL A 621 -29.63 -27.00 0.01
C VAL A 621 -31.00 -26.38 0.18
N PRO A 622 -32.10 -27.16 0.11
CA PRO A 622 -33.44 -26.67 0.42
C PRO A 622 -33.49 -26.01 1.79
N ALA A 623 -34.21 -24.91 1.89
CA ALA A 623 -34.40 -24.19 3.15
C ALA A 623 -35.91 -23.99 3.41
N PRO A 624 -36.40 -23.93 4.65
CA PRO A 624 -37.83 -23.75 4.91
C PRO A 624 -38.20 -22.34 4.51
N GLN A 625 -38.18 -21.31 4.82
CA GLN A 625 -38.62 -19.99 4.36
C GLN A 625 -37.48 -18.93 4.35
N ALA A 626 -37.72 -17.81 3.67
CA ALA A 626 -36.78 -16.72 3.46
C ALA A 626 -36.12 -16.15 4.73
N ALA A 627 -36.72 -16.26 5.88
CA ALA A 627 -36.26 -15.64 7.13
C ALA A 627 -35.71 -16.62 8.17
N ALA A 628 -35.51 -17.88 7.80
CA ALA A 628 -34.98 -18.85 8.75
C ALA A 628 -33.47 -18.54 9.06
N PRO A 629 -33.08 -18.23 10.31
CA PRO A 629 -31.70 -17.93 10.64
C PRO A 629 -30.81 -19.17 10.40
N ALA A 630 -29.80 -19.00 9.58
CA ALA A 630 -28.77 -19.99 9.36
C ALA A 630 -27.41 -19.31 9.49
N GLU A 631 -26.48 -19.98 10.16
CA GLU A 631 -25.08 -19.55 10.24
C GLU A 631 -24.24 -20.43 9.33
N VAL A 632 -23.44 -19.83 8.48
CA VAL A 632 -22.56 -20.53 7.54
C VAL A 632 -21.11 -20.29 7.89
N TRP A 633 -20.35 -21.37 7.94
CA TRP A 633 -18.91 -21.38 8.22
C TRP A 633 -18.17 -22.12 7.13
N GLY A 634 -17.08 -21.53 6.65
CA GLY A 634 -16.12 -22.18 5.76
C GLY A 634 -15.03 -22.88 6.55
N ARG A 635 -14.64 -24.08 6.12
CA ARG A 635 -13.47 -24.79 6.61
C ARG A 635 -12.30 -24.52 5.69
N LEU A 636 -11.13 -24.27 6.24
CA LEU A 636 -9.88 -24.10 5.51
C LEU A 636 -9.08 -25.39 5.53
N GLY A 637 -8.09 -25.50 4.63
CA GLY A 637 -7.24 -26.70 4.53
C GLY A 637 -6.43 -27.03 5.79
N ASP A 638 -6.21 -26.04 6.67
CA ASP A 638 -5.55 -26.19 7.98
C ASP A 638 -6.53 -26.52 9.11
N GLY A 639 -7.82 -26.70 8.81
CA GLY A 639 -8.88 -26.96 9.76
C GLY A 639 -9.46 -25.72 10.46
N ALA A 640 -8.94 -24.51 10.18
CA ALA A 640 -9.51 -23.28 10.70
C ALA A 640 -10.89 -23.00 10.09
N LYS A 641 -11.74 -22.27 10.83
CA LYS A 641 -13.07 -21.88 10.38
C LYS A 641 -13.15 -20.39 10.12
N VAL A 642 -13.87 -20.03 9.06
CA VAL A 642 -14.18 -18.64 8.70
C VAL A 642 -15.69 -18.47 8.58
N GLY A 643 -16.30 -17.59 9.39
CA GLY A 643 -17.73 -17.28 9.30
C GLY A 643 -18.06 -16.47 8.03
N ALA A 644 -19.29 -16.58 7.58
CA ALA A 644 -19.79 -15.71 6.52
C ALA A 644 -19.63 -14.23 6.90
N VAL A 645 -19.45 -13.36 5.92
CA VAL A 645 -19.41 -11.92 6.16
C VAL A 645 -20.79 -11.48 6.64
N GLY A 646 -20.87 -10.78 7.76
CA GLY A 646 -22.13 -10.42 8.44
C GLY A 646 -23.16 -9.81 7.50
N GLN A 647 -24.44 -10.11 7.75
CA GLN A 647 -25.55 -9.61 6.95
C GLN A 647 -25.63 -8.08 6.98
N VAL A 648 -25.77 -7.47 5.83
CA VAL A 648 -26.08 -6.03 5.72
C VAL A 648 -27.57 -5.87 6.09
N GLY A 649 -27.86 -5.21 7.20
CA GLY A 649 -29.22 -4.86 7.55
C GLY A 649 -29.88 -3.98 6.47
N PRO A 650 -31.22 -3.96 6.37
CA PRO A 650 -31.97 -3.25 5.31
C PRO A 650 -31.82 -1.72 5.31
N SER A 651 -31.11 -1.15 6.25
CA SER A 651 -30.93 0.31 6.42
C SER A 651 -29.67 0.88 5.75
N GLY A 652 -29.13 0.25 4.69
CA GLY A 652 -27.92 0.69 4.00
C GLY A 652 -28.02 0.64 2.46
N ALA A 653 -29.22 0.75 1.90
CA ALA A 653 -29.43 0.92 0.46
C ALA A 653 -29.43 2.41 0.06
#